data_c59e78f431f4cd92fb786f169bcc8f27
#
_entry.id   c59e78f431f4cd92fb786f169bcc8f27
#
_cell.length_a   1.000
_cell.length_b   1.000
_cell.length_c   1.000
_cell.angle_alpha   90.00
_cell.angle_beta   90.00
_cell.angle_gamma   90.00
#
_symmetry.space_group_name_H-M   'P 1'
#
loop_
_entity.id
_entity.type
_entity.pdbx_description
1 polymer ?
#
loop_
_entity_poly.entity_id
_entity_poly.type
_entity_poly.pdbx_seq_one_letter_code
_entity_poly.pdbx_strand_id
1 'polypeptide(L)'
;MKTLLKTFLCLLLSTAIAKADGFKGHVYDQKTGEPLIGVTVLLEQTKAVALTGLDGSFEFKKTTPGQYTLVISHLTYKTLTQQITVLEKDNAPVNIYLSERNSKNLSEVVVAANTKASSEKTARKLEQKSAQVMNVVSGQAIEVSPDLTVANVIQRISGVSVERSSNGDGQYAILRGMDKRYNYTLINGVKIPSPDNKYRYVPLDIFPSELLDRLEVYKSLTPNMEGDAIGGAVNMVMKDAPNKLLLNANVATGYSQMVLDKGFTAFDAGGINSKSPYEAHGKNYDAGPKDFATGTLNYHNKNFAPNMVAGLSVGQRFLNDKLGIILAGSFQNNYRSTTSTFYNSSVVETDKYAVITSMVNRQYSEQQQRSGFHGKVDYAFNENNKLSLYSVYMNLQNLQTREGINTNFSNADYNGPAGNAQLSYESRSRKINQQIYNSTLHGDHKIIPGKLKLDWSAVFSSARNEVPDNTTIKLNGIRKNFEETPTTVSGSNRRWERNTDNDIAGYANLTYTAKIAGTKVDFTAGGLYRDKQRSSFFNNYVLKAVNTYGMYGVDFNDYTEIEWDVQNPKGAVANALTYDASEKTTAGYGMFKFKAAELEVTGGVRVEHTNQGYHMLFPRGESRPVGSQIYTDVLPSLNLKYEVAEHQNIRGSYFRSLNRPGFFEIVPGPIVQEEYQERGNPDLKRAIADNLDLRYELFPNHSDQLLVGVFYKRIQDPIENTIKADATRPQDVYYSAGNFGTARNYGLEIDYIKFFSKIGIKTNYTYTNSSITTDKSSRIRDEKGDLRTILVTQTRPLYGQSAHIGNLSLLYKDSNKGWDAQLAAAYTGPRINTVSQFVDNDLWQKGFVQMDLSIEKRIRNHFSIYAKAGNLLNTPTEIFIKGTNSKNADLPGQGEANETLIRKDYYKQTYLLGVRYKL
;
A
#
# COMPACT_ATOMS: atom_id res chain seq x y z
N MET A 1 65.45 33.61 14.40
CA MET A 1 64.25 32.78 14.06
C MET A 1 62.92 33.28 14.69
N LYS A 2 62.92 34.13 15.69
CA LYS A 2 61.65 34.67 16.25
C LYS A 2 61.17 35.98 15.58
N THR A 3 62.00 36.63 14.78
CA THR A 3 61.63 37.87 14.06
C THR A 3 61.06 37.61 12.67
N LEU A 4 61.44 36.55 11.99
CA LEU A 4 60.88 36.14 10.69
C LEU A 4 59.47 35.57 10.77
N LEU A 5 59.07 35.02 11.93
CA LEU A 5 57.73 34.46 12.12
C LEU A 5 56.68 35.53 12.41
N LYS A 6 57.10 36.69 12.94
CA LYS A 6 56.17 37.83 13.17
C LYS A 6 55.89 38.65 11.91
N THR A 7 56.86 38.69 10.99
CA THR A 7 56.65 39.41 9.69
C THR A 7 55.80 38.55 8.72
N PHE A 8 55.85 37.25 8.81
CA PHE A 8 55.00 36.34 8.01
C PHE A 8 53.54 36.33 8.53
N LEU A 9 53.33 36.54 9.83
CA LEU A 9 52.00 36.60 10.41
C LEU A 9 51.31 38.00 10.19
N CYS A 10 52.06 39.04 9.96
CA CYS A 10 51.52 40.37 9.63
C CYS A 10 51.20 40.52 8.11
N LEU A 11 51.83 39.74 7.24
CA LEU A 11 51.51 39.73 5.78
C LEU A 11 50.28 38.87 5.43
N LEU A 12 49.81 38.01 6.36
CA LEU A 12 48.60 37.19 6.21
C LEU A 12 47.33 37.86 6.74
N LEU A 13 47.46 39.03 7.36
CA LEU A 13 46.34 39.78 7.96
C LEU A 13 45.91 41.04 7.19
N SER A 14 46.40 41.23 5.94
CA SER A 14 46.02 42.39 5.13
C SER A 14 45.33 42.06 3.80
N THR A 15 44.69 40.89 3.68
CA THR A 15 43.61 40.75 2.72
C THR A 15 42.33 41.20 3.41
N ALA A 16 41.99 42.47 3.29
CA ALA A 16 40.67 42.98 3.54
C ALA A 16 39.72 42.20 2.65
N ILE A 17 39.08 41.15 3.18
CA ILE A 17 37.94 40.49 2.51
C ILE A 17 36.85 41.55 2.52
N ALA A 18 36.68 42.24 1.40
CA ALA A 18 35.49 43.01 1.12
C ALA A 18 34.30 42.03 1.30
N LYS A 19 33.50 42.23 2.34
CA LYS A 19 32.23 41.57 2.53
C LYS A 19 31.33 42.06 1.41
N ALA A 20 31.29 41.34 0.31
CA ALA A 20 30.29 41.56 -0.70
C ALA A 20 28.93 41.17 -0.08
N ASP A 21 28.04 42.10 0.13
CA ASP A 21 26.62 41.82 0.42
C ASP A 21 26.02 41.18 -0.84
N GLY A 22 25.41 39.98 -0.67
CA GLY A 22 24.72 39.33 -1.76
C GLY A 22 23.51 40.14 -2.23
N PHE A 23 22.86 39.69 -3.29
CA PHE A 23 21.60 40.30 -3.70
C PHE A 23 20.46 39.27 -3.57
N LYS A 24 19.22 39.74 -3.44
CA LYS A 24 18.00 38.96 -3.30
C LYS A 24 16.92 39.51 -4.23
N GLY A 25 15.92 38.71 -4.47
CA GLY A 25 14.78 39.12 -5.29
C GLY A 25 13.60 38.17 -5.12
N HIS A 26 12.54 38.46 -5.83
CA HIS A 26 11.33 37.68 -5.89
C HIS A 26 10.93 37.42 -7.33
N VAL A 27 10.36 36.23 -7.56
CA VAL A 27 9.79 35.88 -8.86
C VAL A 27 8.30 35.72 -8.71
N TYR A 28 7.56 36.41 -9.57
CA TYR A 28 6.11 36.47 -9.60
C TYR A 28 5.55 35.97 -10.93
N ASP A 29 4.33 35.47 -10.89
CA ASP A 29 3.53 35.30 -12.11
C ASP A 29 3.11 36.68 -12.65
N GLN A 30 3.35 36.92 -13.95
CA GLN A 30 3.07 38.22 -14.56
C GLN A 30 1.57 38.55 -14.61
N LYS A 31 0.70 37.54 -14.66
CA LYS A 31 -0.75 37.71 -14.81
C LYS A 31 -1.46 37.77 -13.46
N THR A 32 -1.06 36.95 -12.50
CA THR A 32 -1.72 36.86 -11.18
C THR A 32 -1.01 37.69 -10.11
N GLY A 33 0.24 38.10 -10.32
CA GLY A 33 1.07 38.76 -9.30
C GLY A 33 1.51 37.87 -8.16
N GLU A 34 1.20 36.55 -8.22
CA GLU A 34 1.54 35.60 -7.17
C GLU A 34 3.02 35.20 -7.18
N PRO A 35 3.63 34.94 -6.02
CA PRO A 35 5.00 34.48 -5.93
C PRO A 35 5.17 33.07 -6.53
N LEU A 36 6.21 32.90 -7.35
CA LEU A 36 6.50 31.63 -8.01
C LEU A 36 7.54 30.82 -7.24
N ILE A 37 7.13 29.64 -6.79
CA ILE A 37 7.95 28.70 -6.01
C ILE A 37 8.73 27.78 -6.94
N GLY A 38 10.00 27.48 -6.57
CA GLY A 38 10.82 26.49 -7.28
C GLY A 38 11.28 26.96 -8.67
N VAL A 39 11.23 28.25 -8.94
CA VAL A 39 11.85 28.84 -10.13
C VAL A 39 13.36 28.79 -10.01
N THR A 40 14.02 28.32 -11.05
CA THR A 40 15.49 28.34 -11.12
C THR A 40 15.97 29.70 -11.58
N VAL A 41 16.76 30.38 -10.74
CA VAL A 41 17.45 31.60 -11.07
C VAL A 41 18.94 31.28 -11.18
N LEU A 42 19.51 31.41 -12.38
CA LEU A 42 20.91 31.13 -12.70
C LEU A 42 21.64 32.43 -12.97
N LEU A 43 22.74 32.62 -12.29
CA LEU A 43 23.75 33.65 -12.66
C LEU A 43 24.67 33.06 -13.74
N GLU A 44 24.57 33.55 -14.97
CA GLU A 44 25.22 32.94 -16.12
C GLU A 44 26.74 32.96 -16.00
N GLN A 45 27.32 34.05 -15.48
CA GLN A 45 28.76 34.23 -15.38
C GLN A 45 29.42 33.36 -14.34
N THR A 46 28.75 33.13 -13.19
CA THR A 46 29.30 32.36 -12.06
C THR A 46 28.77 30.94 -11.99
N LYS A 47 27.77 30.60 -12.86
CA LYS A 47 27.01 29.33 -12.82
C LYS A 47 26.34 29.08 -11.45
N ALA A 48 26.23 30.09 -10.58
CA ALA A 48 25.53 29.99 -9.33
C ALA A 48 24.02 29.88 -9.59
N VAL A 49 23.36 29.00 -8.84
CA VAL A 49 21.92 28.73 -8.99
C VAL A 49 21.22 28.97 -7.64
N ALA A 50 20.12 29.72 -7.66
CA ALA A 50 19.17 29.83 -6.57
C ALA A 50 17.79 29.29 -7.00
N LEU A 51 17.07 28.66 -6.09
CA LEU A 51 15.68 28.24 -6.28
C LEU A 51 14.79 29.15 -5.44
N THR A 52 13.67 29.60 -6.02
CA THR A 52 12.72 30.45 -5.29
C THR A 52 12.01 29.65 -4.18
N GLY A 53 11.88 30.30 -3.01
CA GLY A 53 11.15 29.80 -1.86
C GLY A 53 9.62 29.81 -2.04
N LEU A 54 8.89 29.49 -0.97
CA LEU A 54 7.40 29.51 -0.97
C LEU A 54 6.83 30.90 -1.25
N ASP A 55 7.53 31.94 -0.87
CA ASP A 55 7.20 33.34 -1.08
C ASP A 55 7.78 33.91 -2.39
N GLY A 56 8.28 33.03 -3.28
CA GLY A 56 8.94 33.44 -4.53
C GLY A 56 10.33 34.07 -4.34
N SER A 57 10.85 34.17 -3.12
CA SER A 57 12.15 34.80 -2.85
C SER A 57 13.32 33.92 -3.26
N PHE A 58 14.38 34.55 -3.74
CA PHE A 58 15.70 33.94 -3.98
C PHE A 58 16.81 34.85 -3.44
N GLU A 59 17.96 34.27 -3.11
CA GLU A 59 19.10 34.99 -2.55
C GLU A 59 20.42 34.38 -3.03
N PHE A 60 21.35 35.25 -3.45
CA PHE A 60 22.76 34.94 -3.72
C PHE A 60 23.64 35.63 -2.69
N LYS A 61 24.14 34.91 -1.70
CA LYS A 61 24.83 35.43 -0.49
C LYS A 61 26.22 35.95 -0.70
N LYS A 62 26.88 35.64 -1.81
CA LYS A 62 28.26 36.05 -2.12
C LYS A 62 28.37 36.32 -3.62
N THR A 63 28.08 37.57 -3.99
CA THR A 63 28.19 37.96 -5.38
C THR A 63 29.07 39.24 -5.43
N THR A 64 30.19 39.18 -6.17
CA THR A 64 31.05 40.32 -6.35
C THR A 64 30.34 41.45 -7.12
N PRO A 65 30.61 42.73 -6.86
CA PRO A 65 30.01 43.82 -7.62
C PRO A 65 30.33 43.68 -9.10
N GLY A 66 29.34 43.96 -9.96
CA GLY A 66 29.48 43.83 -11.41
C GLY A 66 28.15 43.63 -12.13
N GLN A 67 28.24 43.51 -13.48
CA GLN A 67 27.08 43.22 -14.29
C GLN A 67 26.91 41.70 -14.44
N TYR A 68 25.68 41.22 -14.23
CA TYR A 68 25.33 39.80 -14.33
C TYR A 68 24.09 39.59 -15.17
N THR A 69 24.06 38.48 -15.85
CA THR A 69 22.90 37.98 -16.59
C THR A 69 22.20 36.94 -15.74
N LEU A 70 20.96 37.22 -15.33
CA LEU A 70 20.07 36.25 -14.70
C LEU A 70 19.34 35.48 -15.80
N VAL A 71 19.41 34.18 -15.76
CA VAL A 71 18.56 33.28 -16.57
C VAL A 71 17.54 32.64 -15.62
N ILE A 72 16.29 33.08 -15.76
CA ILE A 72 15.17 32.65 -14.91
C ILE A 72 14.35 31.64 -15.71
N SER A 73 14.29 30.40 -15.23
CA SER A 73 13.61 29.32 -15.92
C SER A 73 12.66 28.56 -15.00
N HIS A 74 11.51 28.20 -15.56
CA HIS A 74 10.52 27.38 -14.91
C HIS A 74 9.76 26.55 -15.96
N LEU A 75 9.28 25.36 -15.57
CA LEU A 75 8.68 24.38 -16.51
C LEU A 75 7.47 24.93 -17.27
N THR A 76 6.66 25.74 -16.61
CA THR A 76 5.38 26.26 -17.14
C THR A 76 5.45 27.71 -17.58
N TYR A 77 6.60 28.37 -17.44
CA TYR A 77 6.81 29.76 -17.83
C TYR A 77 7.85 29.89 -18.95
N LYS A 78 7.77 30.99 -19.71
CA LYS A 78 8.81 31.32 -20.67
C LYS A 78 10.09 31.63 -19.90
N THR A 79 11.22 31.12 -20.38
CA THR A 79 12.52 31.47 -19.82
C THR A 79 12.75 32.98 -20.05
N LEU A 80 13.10 33.70 -19.00
CA LEU A 80 13.42 35.11 -19.03
C LEU A 80 14.92 35.28 -18.79
N THR A 81 15.55 36.10 -19.60
CA THR A 81 16.93 36.54 -19.39
C THR A 81 16.92 38.03 -19.08
N GLN A 82 17.51 38.41 -17.93
CA GLN A 82 17.52 39.80 -17.46
C GLN A 82 18.93 40.17 -16.99
N GLN A 83 19.42 41.34 -17.44
CA GLN A 83 20.67 41.87 -16.91
C GLN A 83 20.42 42.63 -15.64
N ILE A 84 21.31 42.46 -14.64
CA ILE A 84 21.30 43.19 -13.38
C ILE A 84 22.70 43.72 -13.06
N THR A 85 22.76 44.83 -12.34
CA THR A 85 24.00 45.34 -11.79
C THR A 85 24.00 45.11 -10.27
N VAL A 86 24.98 44.38 -9.77
CA VAL A 86 25.18 44.17 -8.35
C VAL A 86 26.18 45.20 -7.84
N LEU A 87 25.75 45.97 -6.84
CA LEU A 87 26.55 46.97 -6.17
C LEU A 87 27.31 46.39 -4.98
N GLU A 88 28.31 47.14 -4.50
CA GLU A 88 29.13 46.72 -3.34
C GLU A 88 28.32 46.66 -2.06
N LYS A 89 27.33 47.57 -1.90
CA LYS A 89 26.38 47.61 -0.75
C LYS A 89 24.98 48.04 -1.26
N ASP A 90 23.98 47.79 -0.45
CA ASP A 90 22.59 48.26 -0.62
C ASP A 90 21.92 47.82 -1.96
N ASN A 91 22.04 46.55 -2.32
CA ASN A 91 21.33 45.98 -3.47
C ASN A 91 19.81 45.92 -3.19
N ALA A 92 19.03 46.69 -3.94
CA ALA A 92 17.56 46.62 -3.87
C ALA A 92 17.08 45.22 -4.34
N PRO A 93 16.02 44.67 -3.71
CA PRO A 93 15.45 43.41 -4.16
C PRO A 93 14.98 43.48 -5.62
N VAL A 94 15.36 42.47 -6.43
CA VAL A 94 14.95 42.38 -7.85
C VAL A 94 13.61 41.66 -7.95
N ASN A 95 12.59 42.31 -8.46
CA ASN A 95 11.29 41.70 -8.75
C ASN A 95 11.24 41.25 -10.20
N ILE A 96 10.95 39.97 -10.42
CA ILE A 96 10.95 39.32 -11.73
C ILE A 96 9.56 38.77 -11.99
N TYR A 97 9.01 39.08 -13.18
CA TYR A 97 7.69 38.62 -13.60
C TYR A 97 7.80 37.65 -14.76
N LEU A 98 7.33 36.43 -14.60
CA LEU A 98 7.35 35.41 -15.64
C LEU A 98 5.98 35.27 -16.31
N SER A 99 5.98 35.24 -17.64
CA SER A 99 4.78 34.94 -18.44
C SER A 99 4.64 33.44 -18.61
N GLU A 100 3.43 32.90 -18.47
CA GLU A 100 3.14 31.51 -18.79
C GLU A 100 3.46 31.19 -20.25
N ARG A 101 3.95 29.96 -20.50
CA ARG A 101 4.03 29.43 -21.86
C ARG A 101 2.63 29.23 -22.40
N ASN A 102 2.23 29.94 -23.45
CA ASN A 102 0.96 29.72 -24.12
C ASN A 102 0.85 28.26 -24.58
N SER A 103 0.10 27.46 -23.83
CA SER A 103 -0.11 26.04 -24.11
C SER A 103 -1.33 25.82 -25.01
N LYS A 104 -1.37 26.44 -26.19
CA LYS A 104 -2.41 26.13 -27.18
C LYS A 104 -2.27 24.76 -27.84
N ASN A 105 -1.21 23.97 -27.52
CA ASN A 105 -1.01 22.61 -28.03
C ASN A 105 -0.46 21.71 -26.92
N LEU A 106 -1.29 21.35 -25.93
CA LEU A 106 -1.01 20.27 -24.99
C LEU A 106 -2.07 19.18 -25.14
N SER A 107 -2.08 18.54 -26.29
CA SER A 107 -2.42 17.13 -26.39
C SER A 107 -1.22 16.37 -25.83
N GLU A 108 -1.44 15.61 -24.76
CA GLU A 108 -0.45 14.84 -23.99
C GLU A 108 0.63 15.65 -23.27
N VAL A 109 0.55 15.65 -21.96
CA VAL A 109 1.71 15.89 -21.14
C VAL A 109 2.64 14.69 -21.31
N VAL A 110 3.45 14.67 -22.34
CA VAL A 110 4.76 14.05 -22.25
C VAL A 110 5.49 14.88 -21.21
N VAL A 111 5.53 14.37 -20.00
CA VAL A 111 6.36 14.92 -18.93
C VAL A 111 7.79 14.79 -19.43
N ALA A 112 8.30 15.85 -20.08
CA ALA A 112 9.71 15.95 -20.36
C ALA A 112 10.42 15.81 -19.02
N ALA A 113 11.23 14.76 -18.91
CA ALA A 113 11.89 14.34 -17.69
C ALA A 113 12.81 15.44 -17.15
N ASN A 114 12.27 16.28 -16.32
CA ASN A 114 12.98 17.23 -15.49
C ASN A 114 12.82 16.79 -14.03
N THR A 115 13.82 17.02 -13.20
CA THR A 115 13.77 16.85 -11.74
C THR A 115 12.59 17.56 -11.05
N LYS A 116 11.82 18.34 -11.77
CA LYS A 116 10.60 19.05 -11.36
C LYS A 116 9.30 18.29 -11.64
N ALA A 117 9.33 17.16 -12.33
CA ALA A 117 8.13 16.36 -12.60
C ALA A 117 7.50 15.86 -11.29
N SER A 118 8.32 15.56 -10.29
CA SER A 118 7.89 15.11 -8.95
C SER A 118 7.46 16.23 -8.00
N SER A 119 7.30 17.48 -8.46
CA SER A 119 6.95 18.61 -7.60
C SER A 119 5.46 18.66 -7.23
N GLU A 120 5.14 19.34 -6.12
CA GLU A 120 3.74 19.61 -5.70
C GLU A 120 2.97 20.36 -6.79
N LYS A 121 3.59 21.35 -7.43
CA LYS A 121 2.98 22.09 -8.54
C LYS A 121 2.56 21.17 -9.68
N THR A 122 3.40 20.22 -10.06
CA THR A 122 3.09 19.26 -11.13
C THR A 122 1.94 18.35 -10.71
N ALA A 123 1.92 17.89 -9.45
CA ALA A 123 0.83 17.07 -8.92
C ALA A 123 -0.51 17.82 -8.96
N ARG A 124 -0.56 19.07 -8.49
CA ARG A 124 -1.78 19.91 -8.57
C ARG A 124 -2.24 20.13 -10.00
N LYS A 125 -1.31 20.38 -10.94
CA LYS A 125 -1.62 20.54 -12.35
C LYS A 125 -2.18 19.26 -12.99
N LEU A 126 -1.68 18.10 -12.59
CA LEU A 126 -2.21 16.80 -13.03
C LEU A 126 -3.65 16.60 -12.52
N GLU A 127 -3.92 16.87 -11.23
CA GLU A 127 -5.29 16.82 -10.70
C GLU A 127 -6.23 17.78 -11.45
N GLN A 128 -5.83 19.04 -11.62
CA GLN A 128 -6.63 20.05 -12.30
C GLN A 128 -6.93 19.67 -13.77
N LYS A 129 -5.97 19.07 -14.49
CA LYS A 129 -6.13 18.71 -15.90
C LYS A 129 -6.74 17.34 -16.15
N SER A 130 -6.79 16.46 -15.17
CA SER A 130 -7.38 15.14 -15.31
C SER A 130 -8.82 15.23 -15.84
N ALA A 131 -9.23 14.25 -16.64
CA ALA A 131 -10.64 14.06 -16.96
C ALA A 131 -11.41 13.42 -15.79
N GLN A 132 -10.72 12.58 -15.02
CA GLN A 132 -11.27 11.80 -13.89
C GLN A 132 -11.18 12.56 -12.57
N VAL A 133 -11.99 12.12 -11.61
CA VAL A 133 -11.82 12.48 -10.20
C VAL A 133 -10.60 11.71 -9.68
N MET A 134 -9.51 12.42 -9.40
CA MET A 134 -8.26 11.83 -8.90
C MET A 134 -7.58 12.68 -7.84
N ASN A 135 -6.69 12.07 -7.07
CA ASN A 135 -5.74 12.73 -6.17
C ASN A 135 -4.32 12.27 -6.47
N VAL A 136 -3.36 13.18 -6.31
CA VAL A 136 -1.94 12.92 -6.59
C VAL A 136 -1.08 13.30 -5.41
N VAL A 137 -0.22 12.38 -4.97
CA VAL A 137 0.89 12.66 -4.05
C VAL A 137 2.16 12.80 -4.85
N SER A 138 2.80 13.96 -4.78
CA SER A 138 4.05 14.23 -5.49
C SER A 138 5.24 13.44 -4.92
N GLY A 139 6.25 13.15 -5.73
CA GLY A 139 7.48 12.53 -5.24
C GLY A 139 8.19 13.37 -4.17
N GLN A 140 8.10 14.69 -4.27
CA GLN A 140 8.64 15.60 -3.25
C GLN A 140 7.92 15.45 -1.90
N ALA A 141 6.58 15.30 -1.90
CA ALA A 141 5.81 15.03 -0.68
C ALA A 141 6.15 13.66 -0.09
N ILE A 142 6.27 12.63 -0.94
CA ILE A 142 6.66 11.27 -0.52
C ILE A 142 8.03 11.29 0.19
N GLU A 143 8.96 12.02 -0.36
CA GLU A 143 10.33 12.06 0.15
C GLU A 143 10.45 12.71 1.54
N VAL A 144 9.71 13.80 1.78
CA VAL A 144 9.67 14.50 3.07
C VAL A 144 8.82 13.75 4.09
N SER A 145 7.86 12.94 3.65
CA SER A 145 6.98 12.20 4.55
C SER A 145 7.73 11.17 5.41
N PRO A 146 7.21 10.79 6.58
CA PRO A 146 7.76 9.70 7.39
C PRO A 146 7.61 8.32 6.73
N ASP A 147 6.88 8.20 5.65
CA ASP A 147 6.40 6.96 5.04
C ASP A 147 7.49 6.24 4.22
N LEU A 148 7.78 4.98 4.53
CA LEU A 148 8.81 4.17 3.86
C LEU A 148 8.24 3.27 2.76
N THR A 149 6.95 2.97 2.80
CA THR A 149 6.26 2.11 1.82
C THR A 149 5.09 2.83 1.18
N VAL A 150 4.66 2.36 0.02
CA VAL A 150 3.49 2.91 -0.69
C VAL A 150 2.22 2.78 0.14
N ALA A 151 2.09 1.71 0.92
CA ALA A 151 0.97 1.51 1.84
C ALA A 151 0.84 2.64 2.87
N ASN A 152 1.94 3.17 3.37
CA ASN A 152 1.93 4.29 4.32
C ASN A 152 1.70 5.64 3.61
N VAL A 153 2.25 5.83 2.41
CA VAL A 153 2.03 7.05 1.61
C VAL A 153 0.55 7.23 1.25
N ILE A 154 -0.11 6.16 0.82
CA ILE A 154 -1.49 6.25 0.31
C ILE A 154 -2.50 6.67 1.38
N GLN A 155 -2.25 6.36 2.66
CA GLN A 155 -3.14 6.78 3.75
C GLN A 155 -3.24 8.31 3.91
N ARG A 156 -2.29 9.08 3.34
CA ARG A 156 -2.29 10.56 3.38
C ARG A 156 -3.25 11.18 2.35
N ILE A 157 -3.87 10.35 1.50
CA ILE A 157 -4.81 10.80 0.46
C ILE A 157 -6.22 10.84 1.02
N SER A 158 -6.99 11.85 0.61
CA SER A 158 -8.41 11.98 0.95
C SER A 158 -9.19 10.74 0.53
N GLY A 159 -10.07 10.24 1.41
CA GLY A 159 -10.89 9.07 1.16
C GLY A 159 -10.15 7.74 1.24
N VAL A 160 -8.92 7.72 1.73
CA VAL A 160 -8.13 6.49 1.83
C VAL A 160 -7.77 6.18 3.28
N SER A 161 -8.11 4.99 3.72
CA SER A 161 -7.56 4.36 4.92
C SER A 161 -6.76 3.13 4.54
N VAL A 162 -6.03 2.56 5.51
CA VAL A 162 -5.16 1.42 5.26
C VAL A 162 -5.50 0.30 6.24
N GLU A 163 -5.58 -0.92 5.72
CA GLU A 163 -5.57 -2.12 6.56
C GLU A 163 -4.14 -2.42 6.98
N ARG A 164 -3.95 -2.76 8.27
CA ARG A 164 -2.63 -2.99 8.85
C ARG A 164 -2.47 -4.45 9.25
N SER A 165 -1.24 -4.93 9.13
CA SER A 165 -0.83 -6.21 9.70
C SER A 165 -0.68 -6.12 11.23
N SER A 166 -0.51 -7.25 11.90
CA SER A 166 -0.36 -7.32 13.36
C SER A 166 0.83 -6.53 13.90
N ASN A 167 1.87 -6.29 13.08
CA ASN A 167 3.02 -5.50 13.46
C ASN A 167 2.83 -3.97 13.29
N GLY A 168 1.61 -3.54 12.93
CA GLY A 168 1.24 -2.13 12.75
C GLY A 168 1.60 -1.52 11.39
N ASP A 169 2.32 -2.23 10.52
CA ASP A 169 2.63 -1.75 9.17
C ASP A 169 1.38 -1.76 8.29
N GLY A 170 1.16 -0.69 7.50
CA GLY A 170 0.10 -0.63 6.52
C GLY A 170 0.34 -1.62 5.39
N GLN A 171 -0.71 -2.28 4.90
CA GLN A 171 -0.61 -3.31 3.88
C GLN A 171 -1.53 -3.07 2.67
N TYR A 172 -2.81 -2.87 2.88
CA TYR A 172 -3.79 -2.71 1.81
C TYR A 172 -4.54 -1.39 1.89
N ALA A 173 -4.78 -0.78 0.73
CA ALA A 173 -5.59 0.43 0.64
C ALA A 173 -7.10 0.11 0.69
N ILE A 174 -7.83 0.93 1.43
CA ILE A 174 -9.30 0.94 1.49
C ILE A 174 -9.75 2.32 1.00
N LEU A 175 -10.35 2.38 -0.18
CA LEU A 175 -10.77 3.62 -0.83
C LEU A 175 -12.25 3.87 -0.57
N ARG A 176 -12.59 5.04 0.03
CA ARG A 176 -13.97 5.45 0.30
C ARG A 176 -14.77 4.40 1.08
N GLY A 177 -14.11 3.73 2.03
CA GLY A 177 -14.71 2.65 2.81
C GLY A 177 -14.97 1.36 2.03
N MET A 178 -14.53 1.27 0.78
CA MET A 178 -14.61 0.03 -0.01
C MET A 178 -13.42 -0.86 0.31
N ASP A 179 -13.71 -2.09 0.75
CA ASP A 179 -12.70 -3.10 1.06
C ASP A 179 -11.64 -3.22 -0.04
N LYS A 180 -10.43 -3.59 0.36
CA LYS A 180 -9.25 -3.82 -0.50
C LYS A 180 -9.54 -4.60 -1.78
N ARG A 181 -10.52 -5.54 -1.77
CA ARG A 181 -10.93 -6.31 -2.95
C ARG A 181 -11.49 -5.47 -4.09
N TYR A 182 -12.08 -4.32 -3.77
CA TYR A 182 -12.73 -3.42 -4.73
C TYR A 182 -11.79 -2.43 -5.40
N ASN A 183 -10.48 -2.53 -5.13
CA ASN A 183 -9.44 -1.67 -5.67
C ASN A 183 -8.47 -2.48 -6.51
N TYR A 184 -7.91 -1.89 -7.57
CA TYR A 184 -6.79 -2.51 -8.26
C TYR A 184 -5.56 -1.61 -8.30
N THR A 185 -4.39 -2.24 -8.47
CA THR A 185 -3.09 -1.59 -8.44
C THR A 185 -2.45 -1.59 -9.82
N LEU A 186 -1.91 -0.43 -10.19
CA LEU A 186 -1.21 -0.18 -11.44
C LEU A 186 0.24 0.21 -11.17
N ILE A 187 1.11 -0.10 -12.11
CA ILE A 187 2.45 0.48 -12.23
C ILE A 187 2.53 1.14 -13.62
N ASN A 188 2.77 2.44 -13.64
CA ASN A 188 2.80 3.23 -14.89
C ASN A 188 1.55 3.00 -15.77
N GLY A 189 0.37 2.88 -15.16
CA GLY A 189 -0.90 2.66 -15.85
C GLY A 189 -1.22 1.21 -16.24
N VAL A 190 -0.34 0.26 -15.96
CA VAL A 190 -0.52 -1.17 -16.26
C VAL A 190 -0.89 -1.94 -14.99
N LYS A 191 -1.98 -2.73 -15.04
CA LYS A 191 -2.41 -3.57 -13.92
C LYS A 191 -1.43 -4.71 -13.68
N ILE A 192 -1.11 -4.95 -12.40
CA ILE A 192 -0.18 -6.00 -11.97
C ILE A 192 -0.89 -7.12 -11.22
N PRO A 193 -0.39 -8.38 -11.28
CA PRO A 193 -0.91 -9.50 -10.49
C PRO A 193 -0.56 -9.37 -9.02
N SER A 194 -1.32 -10.09 -8.18
CA SER A 194 -1.08 -10.16 -6.74
C SER A 194 -0.17 -11.35 -6.39
N PRO A 195 0.82 -11.18 -5.51
CA PRO A 195 1.58 -12.28 -4.95
C PRO A 195 0.84 -13.01 -3.82
N ASP A 196 -0.36 -12.56 -3.43
CA ASP A 196 -1.12 -13.22 -2.37
C ASP A 196 -1.58 -14.62 -2.82
N ASN A 197 -1.49 -15.62 -1.92
CA ASN A 197 -1.81 -17.00 -2.25
C ASN A 197 -3.32 -17.27 -2.43
N LYS A 198 -4.18 -16.38 -1.93
CA LYS A 198 -5.63 -16.53 -1.95
C LYS A 198 -6.31 -15.42 -2.75
N TYR A 199 -5.90 -14.18 -2.54
CA TYR A 199 -6.62 -12.99 -2.96
C TYR A 199 -5.97 -12.31 -4.16
N ARG A 200 -6.77 -11.53 -4.88
CA ARG A 200 -6.32 -10.82 -6.10
C ARG A 200 -5.84 -9.39 -5.86
N TYR A 201 -6.00 -8.86 -4.65
CA TYR A 201 -5.52 -7.53 -4.30
C TYR A 201 -4.04 -7.52 -3.93
N VAL A 202 -3.35 -6.46 -4.34
CA VAL A 202 -1.88 -6.35 -4.22
C VAL A 202 -1.50 -5.69 -2.90
N PRO A 203 -0.64 -6.30 -2.07
CA PRO A 203 -0.12 -5.65 -0.88
C PRO A 203 0.82 -4.51 -1.26
N LEU A 204 0.52 -3.29 -0.78
CA LEU A 204 1.28 -2.07 -1.14
C LEU A 204 2.55 -1.88 -0.29
N ASP A 205 2.72 -2.67 0.76
CA ASP A 205 3.92 -2.66 1.60
C ASP A 205 5.13 -3.31 0.93
N ILE A 206 4.94 -4.09 -0.13
CA ILE A 206 6.05 -4.65 -0.93
C ILE A 206 6.81 -3.56 -1.70
N PHE A 207 6.20 -2.37 -1.93
CA PHE A 207 6.75 -1.30 -2.73
C PHE A 207 7.41 -0.23 -1.87
N PRO A 208 8.75 -0.06 -1.96
CA PRO A 208 9.44 1.08 -1.36
C PRO A 208 8.98 2.40 -1.97
N SER A 209 8.62 3.36 -1.12
CA SER A 209 8.08 4.66 -1.56
C SER A 209 9.08 5.51 -2.34
N GLU A 210 10.37 5.34 -2.10
CA GLU A 210 11.46 6.10 -2.72
C GLU A 210 11.68 5.82 -4.21
N LEU A 211 11.10 4.73 -4.75
CA LEU A 211 11.15 4.42 -6.18
C LEU A 211 10.12 5.22 -7.00
N LEU A 212 9.15 5.85 -6.33
CA LEU A 212 8.08 6.58 -6.99
C LEU A 212 8.51 7.98 -7.45
N ASP A 213 8.02 8.40 -8.62
CA ASP A 213 7.93 9.79 -9.03
C ASP A 213 6.69 10.47 -8.41
N ARG A 214 5.56 9.73 -8.36
CA ARG A 214 4.32 10.15 -7.74
C ARG A 214 3.37 8.96 -7.53
N LEU A 215 2.36 9.16 -6.70
CA LEU A 215 1.27 8.22 -6.49
C LEU A 215 -0.04 8.87 -6.92
N GLU A 216 -0.78 8.20 -7.82
CA GLU A 216 -2.07 8.65 -8.35
C GLU A 216 -3.18 7.73 -7.85
N VAL A 217 -4.27 8.30 -7.36
CA VAL A 217 -5.46 7.54 -6.95
C VAL A 217 -6.64 8.01 -7.77
N TYR A 218 -7.11 7.17 -8.67
CA TYR A 218 -8.28 7.39 -9.51
C TYR A 218 -9.54 6.95 -8.77
N LYS A 219 -10.49 7.86 -8.63
CA LYS A 219 -11.77 7.65 -7.95
C LYS A 219 -12.95 7.56 -8.92
N SER A 220 -12.76 7.93 -10.19
CA SER A 220 -13.68 7.65 -11.30
C SER A 220 -12.94 7.02 -12.47
N LEU A 221 -13.64 6.26 -13.31
CA LEU A 221 -13.07 5.56 -14.45
C LEU A 221 -13.44 6.23 -15.77
N THR A 222 -12.57 6.06 -16.75
CA THR A 222 -12.82 6.34 -18.16
C THR A 222 -12.84 5.02 -18.95
N PRO A 223 -13.43 4.96 -20.17
CA PRO A 223 -13.60 3.71 -20.91
C PRO A 223 -12.30 2.95 -21.23
N ASN A 224 -11.16 3.63 -21.30
CA ASN A 224 -9.85 3.02 -21.51
C ASN A 224 -9.27 2.31 -20.27
N MET A 225 -9.85 2.52 -19.09
CA MET A 225 -9.47 1.83 -17.86
C MET A 225 -10.23 0.51 -17.71
N GLU A 226 -9.60 -0.48 -17.04
CA GLU A 226 -10.26 -1.75 -16.72
C GLU A 226 -11.39 -1.53 -15.71
N GLY A 227 -12.49 -2.28 -15.86
CA GLY A 227 -13.70 -2.11 -15.06
C GLY A 227 -13.62 -2.57 -13.60
N ASP A 228 -12.55 -3.21 -13.19
CA ASP A 228 -12.39 -3.95 -11.93
C ASP A 228 -12.01 -3.02 -10.75
N ALA A 229 -12.70 -1.87 -10.62
CA ALA A 229 -12.42 -0.82 -9.63
C ALA A 229 -13.68 -0.16 -9.08
N ILE A 230 -14.43 -0.85 -8.23
CA ILE A 230 -15.59 -0.26 -7.55
C ILE A 230 -15.14 0.85 -6.58
N GLY A 231 -14.07 0.61 -5.83
CA GLY A 231 -13.47 1.59 -4.92
C GLY A 231 -12.66 2.65 -5.66
N GLY A 232 -11.80 2.21 -6.57
CA GLY A 232 -10.89 3.03 -7.35
C GLY A 232 -9.64 2.28 -7.81
N ALA A 233 -8.71 3.01 -8.42
CA ALA A 233 -7.44 2.47 -8.88
C ALA A 233 -6.26 3.25 -8.28
N VAL A 234 -5.22 2.52 -7.87
CA VAL A 234 -3.98 3.06 -7.32
C VAL A 234 -2.87 2.90 -8.36
N ASN A 235 -2.35 4.00 -8.89
CA ASN A 235 -1.30 3.99 -9.89
C ASN A 235 0.02 4.49 -9.31
N MET A 236 0.98 3.61 -9.22
CA MET A 236 2.36 3.90 -8.86
C MET A 236 3.11 4.35 -10.11
N VAL A 237 3.36 5.66 -10.21
CA VAL A 237 4.19 6.19 -11.30
C VAL A 237 5.64 6.20 -10.84
N MET A 238 6.46 5.43 -11.53
CA MET A 238 7.87 5.28 -11.19
C MET A 238 8.70 6.40 -11.79
N LYS A 239 9.90 6.64 -11.22
CA LYS A 239 10.84 7.66 -11.71
C LYS A 239 11.17 7.47 -13.19
N ASP A 240 11.38 8.57 -13.89
CA ASP A 240 11.74 8.60 -15.32
C ASP A 240 13.08 9.31 -15.56
N ALA A 241 13.70 9.09 -16.71
CA ALA A 241 14.98 9.67 -17.09
C ALA A 241 14.88 11.21 -17.29
N PRO A 242 15.57 12.02 -16.48
CA PRO A 242 15.57 13.47 -16.63
C PRO A 242 16.57 13.94 -17.68
N ASN A 243 16.43 15.20 -18.15
CA ASN A 243 17.34 15.76 -19.14
C ASN A 243 18.75 16.05 -18.59
N LYS A 244 18.87 16.20 -17.26
CA LYS A 244 20.16 16.35 -16.57
C LYS A 244 20.45 15.09 -15.76
N LEU A 245 21.73 14.84 -15.51
CA LEU A 245 22.13 13.71 -14.67
C LEU A 245 21.41 13.77 -13.33
N LEU A 246 20.70 12.70 -13.02
CA LEU A 246 20.11 12.40 -11.72
C LEU A 246 21.00 11.39 -11.02
N LEU A 247 21.47 11.75 -9.83
CA LEU A 247 22.13 10.83 -8.91
C LEU A 247 21.56 11.10 -7.51
N ASN A 248 20.67 10.24 -7.06
CA ASN A 248 20.11 10.29 -5.72
C ASN A 248 20.52 9.02 -4.97
N ALA A 249 21.10 9.18 -3.81
CA ALA A 249 21.44 8.09 -2.91
C ALA A 249 20.96 8.41 -1.49
N ASN A 250 20.49 7.42 -0.76
CA ASN A 250 20.16 7.54 0.64
C ASN A 250 20.57 6.28 1.41
N VAL A 251 21.00 6.48 2.65
CA VAL A 251 21.28 5.39 3.61
C VAL A 251 20.75 5.83 4.97
N ALA A 252 20.07 4.92 5.67
CA ALA A 252 19.57 5.17 7.00
C ALA A 252 19.65 3.91 7.87
N THR A 253 19.72 4.14 9.18
CA THR A 253 19.64 3.09 10.20
C THR A 253 18.68 3.53 11.31
N GLY A 254 18.18 2.57 12.08
CA GLY A 254 17.26 2.86 13.17
C GLY A 254 16.84 1.64 13.95
N TYR A 255 15.85 1.83 14.83
CA TYR A 255 15.34 0.77 15.71
C TYR A 255 13.84 0.83 15.90
N SER A 256 13.27 -0.36 16.25
CA SER A 256 11.92 -0.49 16.78
C SER A 256 11.98 -0.52 18.31
N GLN A 257 11.18 0.33 18.97
CA GLN A 257 11.10 0.37 20.44
C GLN A 257 10.69 -0.97 21.05
N MET A 258 9.78 -1.70 20.38
CA MET A 258 9.33 -3.01 20.87
C MET A 258 10.47 -4.04 20.84
N VAL A 259 11.37 -3.98 19.85
CA VAL A 259 12.57 -4.85 19.80
C VAL A 259 13.53 -4.53 20.94
N LEU A 260 13.70 -3.24 21.29
CA LEU A 260 14.54 -2.87 22.42
C LEU A 260 13.95 -3.34 23.76
N ASP A 261 12.63 -3.31 23.92
CA ASP A 261 11.96 -3.61 25.17
C ASP A 261 11.73 -5.11 25.40
N LYS A 262 11.50 -5.89 24.34
CA LYS A 262 11.10 -7.32 24.39
C LYS A 262 12.11 -8.26 23.77
N GLY A 263 13.17 -7.72 23.15
CA GLY A 263 14.13 -8.51 22.38
C GLY A 263 13.61 -8.91 21.01
N PHE A 264 14.40 -9.73 20.33
CA PHE A 264 14.10 -10.28 19.02
C PHE A 264 14.50 -11.76 18.98
N THR A 265 13.51 -12.65 18.88
CA THR A 265 13.74 -14.10 18.71
C THR A 265 13.89 -14.41 17.22
N ALA A 266 15.00 -14.99 16.82
CA ALA A 266 15.29 -15.46 15.47
C ALA A 266 15.33 -16.99 15.42
N PHE A 267 15.28 -17.53 14.21
CA PHE A 267 15.55 -18.94 13.93
C PHE A 267 16.51 -19.06 12.75
N ASP A 268 17.16 -20.23 12.59
CA ASP A 268 18.06 -20.47 11.47
C ASP A 268 17.26 -20.85 10.22
N ALA A 269 17.20 -19.93 9.26
CA ALA A 269 16.51 -20.09 7.98
C ALA A 269 17.41 -20.61 6.85
N GLY A 270 18.71 -20.86 7.11
CA GLY A 270 19.69 -21.21 6.08
C GLY A 270 19.48 -22.59 5.46
N GLY A 271 18.97 -23.55 6.22
CA GLY A 271 18.72 -24.93 5.76
C GLY A 271 17.35 -25.20 5.17
N ILE A 272 16.50 -24.18 5.03
CA ILE A 272 15.13 -24.36 4.55
C ILE A 272 15.10 -24.73 3.07
N ASN A 273 14.59 -25.91 2.75
CA ASN A 273 14.35 -26.34 1.39
C ASN A 273 13.12 -25.65 0.78
N SER A 274 13.26 -25.04 -0.39
CA SER A 274 12.15 -24.37 -1.08
C SER A 274 11.08 -25.36 -1.58
N LYS A 275 11.47 -26.63 -1.83
CA LYS A 275 10.59 -27.72 -2.23
C LYS A 275 10.34 -28.67 -1.07
N SER A 276 9.11 -29.14 -0.93
CA SER A 276 8.78 -30.22 -0.02
C SER A 276 9.43 -31.53 -0.45
N PRO A 277 9.62 -32.53 0.44
CA PRO A 277 10.14 -33.86 0.06
C PRO A 277 9.36 -34.48 -1.10
N TYR A 278 8.03 -34.36 -1.12
CA TYR A 278 7.17 -34.79 -2.21
C TYR A 278 7.55 -34.15 -3.57
N GLU A 279 7.82 -32.84 -3.59
CA GLU A 279 8.20 -32.14 -4.82
C GLU A 279 9.65 -32.46 -5.26
N ALA A 280 10.54 -32.73 -4.29
CA ALA A 280 11.93 -33.03 -4.57
C ALA A 280 12.13 -34.46 -5.09
N HIS A 281 11.39 -35.43 -4.56
CA HIS A 281 11.62 -36.86 -4.78
C HIS A 281 10.44 -37.57 -5.44
N GLY A 282 9.31 -36.89 -5.60
CA GLY A 282 8.11 -37.41 -6.27
C GLY A 282 7.12 -38.10 -5.31
N LYS A 283 5.93 -38.45 -5.86
CA LYS A 283 4.75 -38.89 -5.09
C LYS A 283 4.91 -40.20 -4.33
N ASN A 284 5.88 -41.02 -4.69
CA ASN A 284 6.09 -42.34 -4.08
C ASN A 284 7.17 -42.30 -2.97
N TYR A 285 7.81 -41.17 -2.76
CA TYR A 285 8.86 -41.01 -1.75
C TYR A 285 8.25 -40.98 -0.34
N ASP A 286 8.84 -41.72 0.56
CA ASP A 286 8.50 -41.71 1.99
C ASP A 286 9.51 -40.84 2.72
N ALA A 287 9.07 -39.62 3.10
CA ALA A 287 9.90 -38.66 3.80
C ALA A 287 10.23 -39.14 5.23
N GLY A 288 11.50 -39.03 5.61
CA GLY A 288 11.97 -39.27 6.97
C GLY A 288 12.33 -37.97 7.69
N PRO A 289 12.65 -38.03 9.00
CA PRO A 289 13.00 -36.82 9.78
C PRO A 289 14.14 -35.98 9.21
N LYS A 290 15.10 -36.63 8.50
CA LYS A 290 16.26 -35.96 7.89
C LYS A 290 15.92 -35.06 6.71
N ASP A 291 14.71 -35.19 6.13
CA ASP A 291 14.26 -34.35 5.02
C ASP A 291 13.79 -32.96 5.47
N PHE A 292 13.69 -32.73 6.76
CA PHE A 292 13.19 -31.49 7.36
C PHE A 292 14.32 -30.70 8.02
N ALA A 293 14.35 -29.39 7.76
CA ALA A 293 15.37 -28.50 8.33
C ALA A 293 15.24 -28.40 9.87
N THR A 294 16.30 -28.74 10.58
CA THR A 294 16.35 -28.61 12.07
C THR A 294 16.50 -27.16 12.52
N GLY A 295 17.12 -26.29 11.70
CA GLY A 295 17.27 -24.87 12.01
C GLY A 295 15.96 -24.13 12.27
N THR A 296 14.83 -24.60 11.70
CA THR A 296 13.50 -24.04 11.97
C THR A 296 13.02 -24.29 13.41
N LEU A 297 13.69 -25.18 14.15
CA LEU A 297 13.42 -25.52 15.55
C LEU A 297 14.44 -24.86 16.50
N ASN A 298 15.48 -24.21 15.97
CA ASN A 298 16.53 -23.56 16.75
C ASN A 298 16.22 -22.07 16.91
N TYR A 299 15.64 -21.73 18.05
CA TYR A 299 15.30 -20.36 18.40
C TYR A 299 16.42 -19.72 19.22
N HIS A 300 16.82 -18.52 18.85
CA HIS A 300 17.88 -17.78 19.54
C HIS A 300 17.59 -16.28 19.59
N ASN A 301 18.07 -15.62 20.63
CA ASN A 301 17.94 -14.17 20.76
C ASN A 301 18.95 -13.46 19.88
N LYS A 302 18.50 -12.48 19.12
CA LYS A 302 19.32 -11.62 18.28
C LYS A 302 19.56 -10.29 19.00
N ASN A 303 20.78 -10.11 19.53
CA ASN A 303 21.13 -8.95 20.37
C ASN A 303 21.26 -7.64 19.58
N PHE A 304 21.50 -7.69 18.27
CA PHE A 304 21.67 -6.52 17.40
C PHE A 304 20.79 -6.62 16.17
N ALA A 305 19.69 -5.87 16.15
CA ALA A 305 18.68 -5.90 15.11
C ALA A 305 18.31 -4.48 14.62
N PRO A 306 19.25 -3.70 14.03
CA PRO A 306 18.97 -2.37 13.52
C PRO A 306 18.18 -2.44 12.22
N ASN A 307 17.23 -1.53 12.07
CA ASN A 307 16.59 -1.27 10.79
C ASN A 307 17.61 -0.62 9.84
N MET A 308 17.52 -0.96 8.55
CA MET A 308 18.39 -0.39 7.51
C MET A 308 17.56 -0.02 6.29
N VAL A 309 17.87 1.13 5.68
CA VAL A 309 17.30 1.57 4.41
C VAL A 309 18.44 2.06 3.53
N ALA A 310 18.47 1.61 2.28
CA ALA A 310 19.39 2.09 1.27
C ALA A 310 18.66 2.28 -0.05
N GLY A 311 18.94 3.35 -0.77
CA GLY A 311 18.33 3.65 -2.05
C GLY A 311 19.32 4.34 -2.99
N LEU A 312 19.23 4.01 -4.29
CA LEU A 312 20.02 4.62 -5.35
C LEU A 312 19.14 4.83 -6.58
N SER A 313 19.22 6.01 -7.19
CA SER A 313 18.59 6.27 -8.48
C SER A 313 19.58 7.03 -9.37
N VAL A 314 19.79 6.53 -10.56
CA VAL A 314 20.70 7.13 -11.58
C VAL A 314 19.97 7.19 -12.91
N GLY A 315 19.97 8.34 -13.56
CA GLY A 315 19.33 8.47 -14.86
C GLY A 315 19.70 9.75 -15.58
N GLN A 316 19.62 9.69 -16.90
CA GLN A 316 19.89 10.83 -17.78
C GLN A 316 19.31 10.59 -19.16
N ARG A 317 19.14 11.67 -19.93
CA ARG A 317 18.91 11.62 -21.37
C ARG A 317 20.17 11.89 -22.16
N PHE A 318 20.31 11.17 -23.27
CA PHE A 318 21.44 11.18 -24.18
C PHE A 318 20.95 11.44 -25.60
N LEU A 319 21.89 11.62 -26.54
CA LEU A 319 21.61 11.78 -27.97
C LEU A 319 20.61 12.92 -28.28
N ASN A 320 20.84 14.10 -27.70
CA ASN A 320 19.93 15.25 -27.80
C ASN A 320 18.51 14.91 -27.33
N ASP A 321 18.41 14.33 -26.12
CA ASP A 321 17.18 13.93 -25.46
C ASP A 321 16.41 12.78 -26.13
N LYS A 322 16.98 12.13 -27.16
CA LYS A 322 16.33 10.99 -27.84
C LYS A 322 16.34 9.71 -27.02
N LEU A 323 17.42 9.42 -26.28
CA LEU A 323 17.58 8.22 -25.47
C LEU A 323 17.49 8.56 -23.99
N GLY A 324 16.46 8.10 -23.31
CA GLY A 324 16.31 8.19 -21.86
C GLY A 324 16.68 6.87 -21.19
N ILE A 325 17.50 6.91 -20.15
CA ILE A 325 17.85 5.73 -19.33
C ILE A 325 17.72 6.12 -17.86
N ILE A 326 16.99 5.32 -17.08
CA ILE A 326 16.96 5.40 -15.62
C ILE A 326 17.03 4.02 -15.01
N LEU A 327 17.80 3.92 -13.94
CA LEU A 327 17.88 2.77 -13.06
C LEU A 327 17.68 3.24 -11.63
N ALA A 328 16.84 2.56 -10.87
CA ALA A 328 16.66 2.82 -9.46
C ALA A 328 16.52 1.52 -8.68
N GLY A 329 17.12 1.50 -7.48
CA GLY A 329 17.05 0.39 -6.54
C GLY A 329 16.83 0.87 -5.14
N SER A 330 16.15 0.06 -4.34
CA SER A 330 15.89 0.27 -2.93
C SER A 330 16.04 -1.03 -2.17
N PHE A 331 16.64 -0.95 -1.00
CA PHE A 331 16.76 -2.04 -0.04
C PHE A 331 16.33 -1.57 1.34
N GLN A 332 15.48 -2.35 2.01
CA GLN A 332 15.05 -2.10 3.38
C GLN A 332 15.14 -3.41 4.16
N ASN A 333 15.69 -3.37 5.36
CA ASN A 333 15.72 -4.48 6.31
C ASN A 333 15.19 -3.99 7.65
N ASN A 334 13.98 -4.40 8.02
CA ASN A 334 13.28 -3.92 9.19
C ASN A 334 13.05 -5.06 10.17
N TYR A 335 13.37 -4.80 11.44
CA TYR A 335 13.06 -5.69 12.57
C TYR A 335 11.87 -5.13 13.33
N ARG A 336 10.87 -5.98 13.57
CA ARG A 336 9.66 -5.68 14.32
C ARG A 336 9.43 -6.74 15.36
N SER A 337 8.98 -6.33 16.55
CA SER A 337 8.38 -7.22 17.54
C SER A 337 6.97 -6.74 17.85
N THR A 338 6.08 -7.67 18.16
CA THR A 338 4.68 -7.37 18.51
C THR A 338 4.26 -8.31 19.61
N THR A 339 3.59 -7.77 20.63
CA THR A 339 2.86 -8.58 21.59
C THR A 339 1.39 -8.53 21.27
N SER A 340 0.72 -9.69 21.31
CA SER A 340 -0.70 -9.84 20.99
C SER A 340 -1.40 -10.69 22.03
N THR A 341 -2.53 -10.21 22.54
CA THR A 341 -3.46 -11.03 23.33
C THR A 341 -4.68 -11.30 22.47
N PHE A 342 -5.02 -12.55 22.29
CA PHE A 342 -6.17 -13.00 21.51
C PHE A 342 -7.09 -13.86 22.39
N TYR A 343 -8.39 -13.59 22.36
CA TYR A 343 -9.41 -14.32 23.08
C TYR A 343 -10.27 -15.12 22.09
N ASN A 344 -10.26 -16.44 22.22
CA ASN A 344 -11.25 -17.27 21.54
C ASN A 344 -12.59 -17.10 22.23
N SER A 345 -13.63 -16.84 21.47
CA SER A 345 -14.98 -16.67 21.99
C SER A 345 -15.97 -17.60 21.29
N SER A 346 -17.01 -17.96 21.98
CA SER A 346 -18.16 -18.68 21.45
C SER A 346 -19.46 -17.92 21.71
N VAL A 347 -20.41 -18.05 20.80
CA VAL A 347 -21.75 -17.49 20.91
C VAL A 347 -22.68 -18.61 21.38
N VAL A 348 -23.10 -18.50 22.62
CA VAL A 348 -24.09 -19.44 23.21
C VAL A 348 -25.50 -18.93 22.94
N GLU A 349 -25.77 -17.68 23.33
CA GLU A 349 -27.00 -16.94 23.05
C GLU A 349 -26.63 -15.58 22.50
N THR A 350 -27.23 -15.16 21.37
CA THR A 350 -26.78 -13.98 20.62
C THR A 350 -27.11 -12.66 21.31
N ASP A 351 -28.08 -12.65 22.18
CA ASP A 351 -28.65 -11.46 22.86
C ASP A 351 -28.12 -11.23 24.29
N LYS A 352 -27.22 -12.10 24.79
CA LYS A 352 -26.81 -12.00 26.19
C LYS A 352 -25.36 -11.60 26.39
N TYR A 353 -24.43 -12.50 26.05
CA TYR A 353 -23.00 -12.27 26.27
C TYR A 353 -22.14 -13.20 25.40
N ALA A 354 -20.91 -12.77 25.12
CA ALA A 354 -19.89 -13.62 24.54
C ALA A 354 -19.20 -14.43 25.65
N VAL A 355 -18.97 -15.72 25.40
CA VAL A 355 -18.24 -16.62 26.32
C VAL A 355 -16.81 -16.74 25.83
N ILE A 356 -15.86 -16.28 26.63
CA ILE A 356 -14.44 -16.50 26.35
C ILE A 356 -14.05 -17.93 26.72
N THR A 357 -13.55 -18.67 25.75
CA THR A 357 -13.16 -20.08 25.90
C THR A 357 -11.68 -20.28 26.16
N SER A 358 -10.83 -19.39 25.66
CA SER A 358 -9.40 -19.37 25.93
C SER A 358 -8.78 -18.02 25.67
N MET A 359 -7.58 -17.80 26.22
CA MET A 359 -6.73 -16.64 25.96
C MET A 359 -5.37 -17.08 25.42
N VAL A 360 -4.95 -16.48 24.30
CA VAL A 360 -3.65 -16.74 23.70
C VAL A 360 -2.79 -15.48 23.79
N ASN A 361 -1.74 -15.52 24.60
CA ASN A 361 -0.72 -14.50 24.61
C ASN A 361 0.37 -14.87 23.62
N ARG A 362 0.66 -13.97 22.66
CA ARG A 362 1.62 -14.21 21.57
C ARG A 362 2.69 -13.14 21.56
N GLN A 363 3.92 -13.57 21.28
CA GLN A 363 5.02 -12.67 20.92
C GLN A 363 5.47 -13.00 19.50
N TYR A 364 5.56 -11.97 18.66
CA TYR A 364 6.06 -12.06 17.29
C TYR A 364 7.40 -11.36 17.23
N SER A 365 8.35 -11.96 16.50
CA SER A 365 9.55 -11.31 16.03
C SER A 365 9.62 -11.48 14.51
N GLU A 366 9.76 -10.38 13.78
CA GLU A 366 9.61 -10.37 12.32
C GLU A 366 10.72 -9.53 11.69
N GLN A 367 11.53 -10.16 10.83
CA GLN A 367 12.49 -9.49 9.97
C GLN A 367 11.92 -9.39 8.56
N GLN A 368 11.75 -8.17 8.08
CA GLN A 368 11.21 -7.85 6.75
C GLN A 368 12.32 -7.27 5.88
N GLN A 369 12.72 -8.00 4.85
CA GLN A 369 13.67 -7.53 3.85
C GLN A 369 12.93 -7.21 2.55
N ARG A 370 12.96 -5.95 2.13
CA ARG A 370 12.37 -5.47 0.87
C ARG A 370 13.48 -5.07 -0.08
N SER A 371 13.41 -5.56 -1.30
CA SER A 371 14.27 -5.14 -2.40
C SER A 371 13.40 -4.75 -3.59
N GLY A 372 13.63 -3.56 -4.12
CA GLY A 372 12.94 -3.08 -5.29
C GLY A 372 13.93 -2.56 -6.32
N PHE A 373 13.74 -2.94 -7.58
CA PHE A 373 14.51 -2.43 -8.71
C PHE A 373 13.57 -2.05 -9.84
N HIS A 374 13.80 -0.92 -10.45
CA HIS A 374 13.18 -0.60 -11.71
C HIS A 374 14.17 0.01 -12.69
N GLY A 375 13.96 -0.26 -13.96
CA GLY A 375 14.70 0.32 -15.05
C GLY A 375 13.77 0.71 -16.19
N LYS A 376 14.05 1.82 -16.82
CA LYS A 376 13.36 2.25 -18.05
C LYS A 376 14.38 2.73 -19.05
N VAL A 377 14.19 2.27 -20.28
CA VAL A 377 14.89 2.77 -21.46
C VAL A 377 13.83 3.26 -22.42
N ASP A 378 13.91 4.47 -22.85
CA ASP A 378 13.05 5.02 -23.89
C ASP A 378 13.86 5.64 -25.03
N TYR A 379 13.39 5.44 -26.27
CA TYR A 379 14.03 5.98 -27.46
C TYR A 379 13.02 6.66 -28.38
N ALA A 380 13.23 7.94 -28.63
CA ALA A 380 12.48 8.71 -29.61
C ALA A 380 13.20 8.65 -30.97
N PHE A 381 12.71 7.83 -31.90
CA PHE A 381 13.25 7.76 -33.28
C PHE A 381 13.15 9.13 -33.97
N ASN A 382 12.00 9.79 -33.74
CA ASN A 382 11.70 11.15 -34.18
C ASN A 382 10.61 11.75 -33.30
N GLU A 383 10.12 12.94 -33.59
CA GLU A 383 9.07 13.63 -32.83
C GLU A 383 7.71 12.89 -32.81
N ASN A 384 7.53 11.93 -33.72
CA ASN A 384 6.27 11.21 -33.91
C ASN A 384 6.30 9.76 -33.40
N ASN A 385 7.49 9.20 -33.18
CA ASN A 385 7.63 7.77 -32.88
C ASN A 385 8.57 7.57 -31.69
N LYS A 386 8.03 6.98 -30.62
CA LYS A 386 8.75 6.65 -29.39
C LYS A 386 8.47 5.23 -28.98
N LEU A 387 9.50 4.49 -28.58
CA LEU A 387 9.40 3.22 -27.88
C LEU A 387 9.97 3.35 -26.47
N SER A 388 9.40 2.64 -25.54
CA SER A 388 9.94 2.52 -24.19
C SER A 388 9.79 1.10 -23.67
N LEU A 389 10.86 0.59 -23.06
CA LEU A 389 10.87 -0.64 -22.29
C LEU A 389 11.01 -0.28 -20.82
N TYR A 390 10.08 -0.72 -20.03
CA TYR A 390 10.06 -0.53 -18.60
C TYR A 390 10.00 -1.89 -17.90
N SER A 391 10.85 -2.10 -16.90
CA SER A 391 10.85 -3.32 -16.10
C SER A 391 10.97 -3.00 -14.61
N VAL A 392 10.23 -3.73 -13.79
CA VAL A 392 10.27 -3.61 -12.33
C VAL A 392 10.32 -5.00 -11.69
N TYR A 393 11.12 -5.11 -10.64
CA TYR A 393 11.19 -6.28 -9.77
C TYR A 393 11.07 -5.84 -8.32
N MET A 394 10.13 -6.43 -7.58
CA MET A 394 9.92 -6.23 -6.15
C MET A 394 10.01 -7.57 -5.44
N ASN A 395 10.69 -7.60 -4.32
CA ASN A 395 10.80 -8.77 -3.45
C ASN A 395 10.62 -8.36 -1.99
N LEU A 396 9.75 -9.07 -1.28
CA LEU A 396 9.57 -8.99 0.16
C LEU A 396 9.84 -10.36 0.75
N GLN A 397 10.92 -10.48 1.50
CA GLN A 397 11.18 -11.64 2.35
C GLN A 397 10.80 -11.31 3.79
N ASN A 398 10.03 -12.18 4.41
CA ASN A 398 9.63 -12.08 5.80
C ASN A 398 10.07 -13.34 6.54
N LEU A 399 10.92 -13.18 7.58
CA LEU A 399 11.27 -14.21 8.53
C LEU A 399 10.56 -13.91 9.85
N GLN A 400 9.69 -14.79 10.30
CA GLN A 400 8.87 -14.58 11.48
C GLN A 400 8.97 -15.75 12.44
N THR A 401 9.23 -15.44 13.70
CA THR A 401 8.94 -16.34 14.83
C THR A 401 7.65 -15.89 15.50
N ARG A 402 6.91 -16.86 16.03
CA ARG A 402 5.76 -16.62 16.92
C ARG A 402 5.83 -17.59 18.06
N GLU A 403 5.81 -17.08 19.25
CA GLU A 403 5.68 -17.82 20.49
C GLU A 403 4.32 -17.50 21.10
N GLY A 404 3.59 -18.50 21.55
CA GLY A 404 2.24 -18.33 22.08
C GLY A 404 1.95 -19.26 23.23
N ILE A 405 1.28 -18.74 24.26
CA ILE A 405 0.75 -19.50 25.38
C ILE A 405 -0.77 -19.38 25.37
N ASN A 406 -1.44 -20.48 25.17
CA ASN A 406 -2.90 -20.58 25.21
C ASN A 406 -3.32 -21.12 26.59
N THR A 407 -4.13 -20.34 27.28
CA THR A 407 -4.78 -20.73 28.55
C THR A 407 -6.22 -21.12 28.25
N ASN A 408 -6.60 -22.36 28.55
CA ASN A 408 -7.94 -22.88 28.32
C ASN A 408 -8.84 -22.58 29.52
N PHE A 409 -9.95 -21.86 29.26
CA PHE A 409 -10.94 -21.51 30.28
C PHE A 409 -12.18 -22.43 30.30
N SER A 410 -12.34 -23.25 29.26
CA SER A 410 -13.50 -24.14 29.10
C SER A 410 -13.29 -25.52 29.76
N ASN A 411 -12.08 -25.81 30.21
CA ASN A 411 -11.78 -27.07 30.88
C ASN A 411 -12.29 -27.06 32.32
N ALA A 412 -12.78 -28.20 32.79
CA ALA A 412 -13.25 -28.41 34.17
C ALA A 412 -12.17 -28.13 35.25
N ASP A 413 -10.90 -28.30 34.89
CA ASP A 413 -9.76 -28.05 35.78
C ASP A 413 -9.42 -26.57 35.92
N TYR A 414 -10.03 -25.66 35.11
CA TYR A 414 -9.77 -24.25 35.22
C TYR A 414 -10.30 -23.65 36.53
N ASN A 415 -9.37 -23.08 37.28
CA ASN A 415 -9.69 -22.32 38.48
C ASN A 415 -8.71 -21.14 38.59
N GLY A 416 -9.15 -19.96 38.10
CA GLY A 416 -8.33 -18.75 38.09
C GLY A 416 -7.83 -18.32 39.47
N PRO A 417 -8.72 -18.23 40.51
CA PRO A 417 -8.31 -17.88 41.86
C PRO A 417 -7.30 -18.85 42.49
N ALA A 418 -7.37 -20.14 42.17
CA ALA A 418 -6.38 -21.14 42.60
C ALA A 418 -5.15 -21.25 41.69
N GLY A 419 -5.11 -20.47 40.61
CA GLY A 419 -3.99 -20.52 39.67
C GLY A 419 -3.92 -21.79 38.83
N ASN A 420 -5.04 -22.51 38.64
CA ASN A 420 -5.07 -23.77 37.91
C ASN A 420 -5.59 -23.59 36.49
N ALA A 421 -4.86 -24.08 35.48
CA ALA A 421 -5.25 -24.05 34.08
C ALA A 421 -4.53 -25.11 33.24
N GLN A 422 -5.17 -25.60 32.20
CA GLN A 422 -4.49 -26.31 31.12
C GLN A 422 -3.88 -25.29 30.16
N LEU A 423 -2.61 -25.51 29.81
CA LEU A 423 -1.84 -24.64 28.93
C LEU A 423 -1.47 -25.39 27.65
N SER A 424 -1.42 -24.65 26.55
CA SER A 424 -0.82 -25.14 25.30
C SER A 424 0.14 -24.09 24.81
N TYR A 425 1.37 -24.50 24.56
CA TYR A 425 2.44 -23.65 24.04
C TYR A 425 2.59 -23.91 22.55
N GLU A 426 2.76 -22.85 21.77
CA GLU A 426 2.98 -22.99 20.33
C GLU A 426 4.13 -22.09 19.90
N SER A 427 5.15 -22.69 19.27
CA SER A 427 6.20 -21.96 18.59
C SER A 427 6.11 -22.18 17.08
N ARG A 428 6.30 -21.13 16.30
CA ARG A 428 6.25 -21.16 14.86
C ARG A 428 7.43 -20.42 14.23
N SER A 429 8.09 -21.06 13.28
CA SER A 429 9.10 -20.47 12.40
C SER A 429 8.56 -20.41 10.98
N ARG A 430 8.54 -19.24 10.37
CA ARG A 430 7.97 -19.04 9.04
C ARG A 430 8.84 -18.12 8.19
N LYS A 431 9.14 -18.57 6.98
CA LYS A 431 9.74 -17.77 5.90
C LYS A 431 8.70 -17.54 4.82
N ILE A 432 8.51 -16.29 4.40
CA ILE A 432 7.64 -15.93 3.28
C ILE A 432 8.49 -15.15 2.28
N ASN A 433 8.39 -15.51 1.00
CA ASN A 433 8.98 -14.77 -0.11
C ASN A 433 7.86 -14.33 -1.05
N GLN A 434 7.66 -13.03 -1.20
CA GLN A 434 6.72 -12.45 -2.15
C GLN A 434 7.48 -11.68 -3.22
N GLN A 435 7.21 -11.99 -4.49
CA GLN A 435 7.89 -11.38 -5.63
C GLN A 435 6.87 -10.88 -6.64
N ILE A 436 7.15 -9.72 -7.22
CA ILE A 436 6.40 -9.17 -8.35
C ILE A 436 7.43 -8.76 -9.41
N TYR A 437 7.24 -9.25 -10.62
CA TYR A 437 7.95 -8.83 -11.81
C TYR A 437 6.95 -8.29 -12.83
N ASN A 438 7.25 -7.15 -13.42
CA ASN A 438 6.51 -6.61 -14.56
C ASN A 438 7.49 -6.07 -15.59
N SER A 439 7.24 -6.38 -16.86
CA SER A 439 7.94 -5.78 -17.99
C SER A 439 6.92 -5.32 -19.02
N THR A 440 7.04 -4.08 -19.45
CA THR A 440 6.13 -3.44 -20.41
C THR A 440 6.92 -2.82 -21.53
N LEU A 441 6.65 -3.27 -22.75
CA LEU A 441 7.06 -2.59 -23.97
C LEU A 441 5.91 -1.70 -24.43
N HIS A 442 6.16 -0.40 -24.55
CA HIS A 442 5.17 0.61 -24.93
C HIS A 442 5.62 1.38 -26.16
N GLY A 443 4.71 1.53 -27.11
CA GLY A 443 4.91 2.35 -28.32
C GLY A 443 3.91 3.50 -28.38
N ASP A 444 4.42 4.68 -28.71
CA ASP A 444 3.64 5.90 -28.95
C ASP A 444 3.96 6.41 -30.37
N HIS A 445 2.94 6.48 -31.22
CA HIS A 445 3.08 6.80 -32.63
C HIS A 445 2.04 7.83 -33.07
N LYS A 446 2.48 9.00 -33.52
CA LYS A 446 1.65 10.00 -34.21
C LYS A 446 1.64 9.67 -35.69
N ILE A 447 0.77 8.74 -36.10
CA ILE A 447 0.66 8.27 -37.51
C ILE A 447 0.41 9.43 -38.46
N ILE A 448 -0.55 10.29 -38.08
CA ILE A 448 -0.80 11.56 -38.75
C ILE A 448 -0.70 12.66 -37.69
N PRO A 449 0.36 13.48 -37.66
CA PRO A 449 0.53 14.50 -36.64
C PRO A 449 -0.69 15.40 -36.50
N GLY A 450 -1.18 15.52 -35.26
CA GLY A 450 -2.38 16.31 -34.92
C GLY A 450 -3.73 15.68 -35.29
N LYS A 451 -3.76 14.50 -35.94
CA LYS A 451 -5.01 13.81 -36.35
C LYS A 451 -5.14 12.38 -35.91
N LEU A 452 -4.08 11.57 -36.05
CA LEU A 452 -4.16 10.12 -35.77
C LEU A 452 -2.98 9.68 -34.93
N LYS A 453 -3.27 9.15 -33.75
CA LYS A 453 -2.30 8.62 -32.79
C LYS A 453 -2.62 7.18 -32.49
N LEU A 454 -1.58 6.34 -32.45
CA LEU A 454 -1.63 4.96 -31.94
C LEU A 454 -0.72 4.88 -30.71
N ASP A 455 -1.23 4.38 -29.60
CA ASP A 455 -0.43 3.88 -28.50
C ASP A 455 -0.76 2.40 -28.22
N TRP A 456 0.25 1.63 -27.86
CA TRP A 456 0.10 0.22 -27.58
C TRP A 456 1.08 -0.22 -26.49
N SER A 457 0.72 -1.27 -25.77
CA SER A 457 1.58 -1.90 -24.77
C SER A 457 1.49 -3.42 -24.87
N ALA A 458 2.66 -4.07 -24.83
CA ALA A 458 2.80 -5.51 -24.62
C ALA A 458 3.39 -5.72 -23.23
N VAL A 459 2.72 -6.53 -22.42
CA VAL A 459 3.00 -6.68 -20.99
C VAL A 459 3.21 -8.14 -20.64
N PHE A 460 4.26 -8.40 -19.88
CA PHE A 460 4.45 -9.64 -19.15
C PHE A 460 4.61 -9.33 -17.67
N SER A 461 3.81 -9.98 -16.82
CA SER A 461 3.90 -9.84 -15.37
C SER A 461 3.89 -11.21 -14.71
N SER A 462 4.63 -11.35 -13.61
CA SER A 462 4.61 -12.54 -12.78
C SER A 462 4.60 -12.14 -11.32
N ALA A 463 3.75 -12.77 -10.53
CA ALA A 463 3.74 -12.62 -9.08
C ALA A 463 3.85 -14.00 -8.43
N ARG A 464 4.70 -14.10 -7.43
CA ARG A 464 4.99 -15.37 -6.75
C ARG A 464 4.96 -15.19 -5.24
N ASN A 465 4.36 -16.16 -4.55
CA ASN A 465 4.44 -16.31 -3.11
C ASN A 465 4.95 -17.70 -2.76
N GLU A 466 5.90 -17.79 -1.85
CA GLU A 466 6.44 -19.04 -1.33
C GLU A 466 6.50 -18.98 0.18
N VAL A 467 5.98 -20.01 0.81
CA VAL A 467 6.08 -20.27 2.25
C VAL A 467 6.68 -21.67 2.42
N PRO A 468 8.02 -21.80 2.29
CA PRO A 468 8.68 -23.07 2.43
C PRO A 468 8.82 -23.43 3.90
N ASP A 469 8.54 -24.68 4.22
CA ASP A 469 8.79 -25.29 5.52
C ASP A 469 8.32 -24.44 6.72
N ASN A 470 7.07 -23.99 6.67
CA ASN A 470 6.45 -23.31 7.79
C ASN A 470 6.27 -24.32 8.93
N THR A 471 7.14 -24.21 9.93
CA THR A 471 7.23 -25.14 11.05
C THR A 471 6.42 -24.64 12.23
N THR A 472 5.55 -25.48 12.76
CA THR A 472 4.81 -25.22 13.99
C THR A 472 5.04 -26.36 14.95
N ILE A 473 5.40 -26.06 16.19
CA ILE A 473 5.53 -27.02 17.29
C ILE A 473 4.48 -26.70 18.36
N LYS A 474 3.86 -27.74 18.94
CA LYS A 474 2.91 -27.61 20.06
C LYS A 474 3.32 -28.49 21.23
N LEU A 475 3.28 -27.90 22.41
CA LEU A 475 3.46 -28.58 23.68
C LEU A 475 2.24 -28.36 24.56
N ASN A 476 1.98 -29.34 25.39
CA ASN A 476 0.94 -29.26 26.44
C ASN A 476 1.59 -29.13 27.80
N GLY A 477 1.01 -28.28 28.63
CA GLY A 477 1.43 -28.12 30.04
C GLY A 477 0.25 -27.88 30.93
N ILE A 478 0.50 -27.87 32.21
CA ILE A 478 -0.50 -27.63 33.24
C ILE A 478 0.09 -26.55 34.17
N ARG A 479 -0.75 -25.63 34.61
CA ARG A 479 -0.46 -24.74 35.74
C ARG A 479 -1.27 -25.15 36.93
N LYS A 480 -0.59 -25.37 38.06
CA LYS A 480 -1.22 -25.70 39.37
C LYS A 480 -0.68 -24.75 40.42
N ASN A 481 -1.59 -24.11 41.19
CA ASN A 481 -1.21 -23.16 42.24
C ASN A 481 -0.22 -22.08 41.77
N PHE A 482 -0.46 -21.56 40.55
CA PHE A 482 0.39 -20.55 39.84
C PHE A 482 1.74 -21.07 39.35
N GLU A 483 2.10 -22.33 39.52
CA GLU A 483 3.33 -22.93 39.01
C GLU A 483 3.07 -23.75 37.74
N GLU A 484 3.90 -23.57 36.73
CA GLU A 484 3.84 -24.30 35.46
C GLU A 484 4.65 -25.59 35.56
N THR A 485 4.07 -26.67 35.11
CA THR A 485 4.77 -27.99 35.07
C THR A 485 5.57 -28.14 33.78
N PRO A 486 6.59 -29.00 33.75
CA PRO A 486 7.26 -29.38 32.53
C PRO A 486 6.28 -29.83 31.45
N THR A 487 6.55 -29.43 30.19
CA THR A 487 5.66 -29.65 29.04
C THR A 487 5.92 -31.01 28.38
N THR A 488 4.90 -31.54 27.71
CA THR A 488 4.99 -32.68 26.80
C THR A 488 4.73 -32.26 25.39
N VAL A 489 5.38 -32.89 24.40
CA VAL A 489 5.21 -32.55 22.98
C VAL A 489 3.88 -33.11 22.45
N SER A 490 3.04 -32.23 21.90
CA SER A 490 1.82 -32.62 21.21
C SER A 490 2.07 -33.00 19.76
N GLY A 491 3.04 -32.37 19.10
CA GLY A 491 3.43 -32.64 17.73
C GLY A 491 3.98 -31.41 16.98
N SER A 492 4.40 -31.64 15.75
CA SER A 492 4.88 -30.60 14.85
C SER A 492 4.25 -30.73 13.46
N ASN A 493 4.02 -29.61 12.82
CA ASN A 493 3.60 -29.53 11.42
C ASN A 493 4.67 -28.85 10.59
N ARG A 494 4.92 -29.37 9.39
CA ARG A 494 5.87 -28.85 8.42
C ARG A 494 5.11 -28.60 7.12
N ARG A 495 4.97 -27.33 6.69
CA ARG A 495 4.05 -26.94 5.63
C ARG A 495 4.74 -26.14 4.53
N TRP A 496 4.47 -26.50 3.27
CA TRP A 496 4.88 -25.77 2.08
C TRP A 496 3.68 -25.23 1.35
N GLU A 497 3.74 -23.96 1.00
CA GLU A 497 2.76 -23.30 0.14
C GLU A 497 3.48 -22.53 -0.94
N ARG A 498 2.96 -22.60 -2.16
CA ARG A 498 3.45 -21.82 -3.30
C ARG A 498 2.29 -21.46 -4.21
N ASN A 499 2.28 -20.22 -4.68
CA ASN A 499 1.50 -19.84 -5.83
C ASN A 499 2.30 -18.95 -6.79
N THR A 500 1.98 -19.07 -8.07
CA THR A 500 2.56 -18.26 -9.14
C THR A 500 1.43 -17.79 -10.04
N ASP A 501 1.31 -16.48 -10.20
CA ASP A 501 0.43 -15.82 -11.17
C ASP A 501 1.28 -15.32 -12.33
N ASN A 502 1.03 -15.80 -13.55
CA ASN A 502 1.60 -15.24 -14.77
C ASN A 502 0.50 -14.53 -15.55
N ASP A 503 0.79 -13.32 -16.02
CA ASP A 503 -0.16 -12.44 -16.71
C ASP A 503 0.49 -11.89 -17.99
N ILE A 504 -0.08 -12.20 -19.14
CA ILE A 504 0.30 -11.64 -20.43
C ILE A 504 -0.84 -10.74 -20.89
N ALA A 505 -0.55 -9.47 -21.20
CA ALA A 505 -1.55 -8.54 -21.66
C ALA A 505 -1.07 -7.69 -22.85
N GLY A 506 -2.00 -7.42 -23.75
CA GLY A 506 -1.82 -6.50 -24.87
C GLY A 506 -2.87 -5.40 -24.85
N TYR A 507 -2.45 -4.16 -24.99
CA TYR A 507 -3.30 -2.98 -25.09
C TYR A 507 -3.02 -2.28 -26.41
N ALA A 508 -4.07 -1.79 -27.07
CA ALA A 508 -3.93 -0.93 -28.26
C ALA A 508 -5.02 0.12 -28.27
N ASN A 509 -4.64 1.38 -28.50
CA ASN A 509 -5.53 2.53 -28.49
C ASN A 509 -5.25 3.40 -29.72
N LEU A 510 -6.27 3.64 -30.53
CA LEU A 510 -6.22 4.47 -31.72
C LEU A 510 -7.07 5.72 -31.48
N THR A 511 -6.43 6.89 -31.45
CA THR A 511 -7.12 8.18 -31.24
C THR A 511 -7.14 8.97 -32.53
N TYR A 512 -8.34 9.32 -33.01
CA TYR A 512 -8.57 10.21 -34.14
C TYR A 512 -9.11 11.54 -33.66
N THR A 513 -8.42 12.64 -34.02
CA THR A 513 -8.80 14.00 -33.71
C THR A 513 -9.54 14.62 -34.90
N ALA A 514 -10.83 14.93 -34.73
CA ALA A 514 -11.65 15.65 -35.70
C ALA A 514 -11.91 17.09 -35.26
N LYS A 515 -12.26 17.96 -36.20
CA LYS A 515 -12.89 19.25 -35.92
C LYS A 515 -14.36 19.20 -36.32
N ILE A 516 -15.25 19.31 -35.35
CA ILE A 516 -16.71 19.27 -35.53
C ILE A 516 -17.26 20.62 -35.06
N ALA A 517 -17.91 21.36 -35.93
CA ALA A 517 -18.43 22.71 -35.65
C ALA A 517 -17.41 23.65 -34.97
N GLY A 518 -16.14 23.60 -35.42
CA GLY A 518 -15.05 24.40 -34.84
C GLY A 518 -14.40 23.80 -33.57
N THR A 519 -15.04 22.85 -32.94
CA THR A 519 -14.55 22.19 -31.71
C THR A 519 -13.68 20.99 -32.05
N LYS A 520 -12.54 20.86 -31.36
CA LYS A 520 -11.67 19.68 -31.46
C LYS A 520 -12.28 18.55 -30.64
N VAL A 521 -12.54 17.40 -31.30
CA VAL A 521 -13.06 16.18 -30.69
C VAL A 521 -12.07 15.06 -30.92
N ASP A 522 -11.64 14.41 -29.85
CA ASP A 522 -10.81 13.20 -29.90
C ASP A 522 -11.72 11.98 -29.76
N PHE A 523 -11.73 11.11 -30.75
CA PHE A 523 -12.36 9.79 -30.72
C PHE A 523 -11.29 8.73 -30.52
N THR A 524 -11.43 7.93 -29.46
CA THR A 524 -10.52 6.84 -29.18
C THR A 524 -11.25 5.50 -29.24
N ALA A 525 -10.76 4.57 -30.04
CA ALA A 525 -11.14 3.17 -30.01
C ALA A 525 -9.96 2.36 -29.50
N GLY A 526 -10.20 1.41 -28.60
CA GLY A 526 -9.13 0.59 -28.08
C GLY A 526 -9.56 -0.78 -27.65
N GLY A 527 -8.57 -1.63 -27.38
CA GLY A 527 -8.77 -3.00 -26.98
C GLY A 527 -7.75 -3.49 -25.96
N LEU A 528 -8.15 -4.52 -25.24
CA LEU A 528 -7.33 -5.27 -24.29
C LEU A 528 -7.53 -6.77 -24.51
N TYR A 529 -6.44 -7.50 -24.55
CA TYR A 529 -6.43 -8.93 -24.32
C TYR A 529 -5.52 -9.24 -23.14
N ARG A 530 -6.01 -10.06 -22.20
CA ARG A 530 -5.26 -10.53 -21.04
C ARG A 530 -5.49 -12.01 -20.83
N ASP A 531 -4.42 -12.78 -20.63
CA ASP A 531 -4.43 -14.17 -20.20
C ASP A 531 -3.63 -14.26 -18.88
N LYS A 532 -4.35 -14.54 -17.80
CA LYS A 532 -3.77 -14.75 -16.47
C LYS A 532 -3.92 -16.21 -16.09
N GLN A 533 -2.83 -16.82 -15.62
CA GLN A 533 -2.77 -18.20 -15.17
C GLN A 533 -2.19 -18.25 -13.76
N ARG A 534 -2.85 -18.99 -12.88
CA ARG A 534 -2.37 -19.28 -11.53
C ARG A 534 -2.10 -20.74 -11.39
N SER A 535 -0.93 -21.09 -10.82
CA SER A 535 -0.64 -22.42 -10.29
C SER A 535 -0.42 -22.29 -8.78
N SER A 536 -1.13 -23.08 -8.01
CA SER A 536 -1.09 -23.09 -6.55
C SER A 536 -0.80 -24.51 -6.04
N PHE A 537 0.09 -24.61 -5.06
CA PHE A 537 0.54 -25.86 -4.47
C PHE A 537 0.57 -25.75 -2.95
N PHE A 538 0.11 -26.82 -2.30
CA PHE A 538 0.14 -27.01 -0.86
C PHE A 538 0.66 -28.40 -0.51
N ASN A 539 1.47 -28.51 0.54
CA ASN A 539 1.79 -29.79 1.16
C ASN A 539 2.00 -29.61 2.67
N ASN A 540 1.63 -30.64 3.44
CA ASN A 540 1.81 -30.65 4.89
C ASN A 540 2.28 -32.01 5.35
N TYR A 541 3.26 -32.02 6.27
CA TYR A 541 3.73 -33.19 7.00
C TYR A 541 3.41 -33.00 8.48
N VAL A 542 3.02 -34.09 9.13
CA VAL A 542 2.74 -34.17 10.57
C VAL A 542 3.79 -35.03 11.21
N LEU A 543 4.49 -34.47 12.20
CA LEU A 543 5.52 -35.14 12.95
C LEU A 543 5.06 -35.34 14.42
N LYS A 544 5.37 -36.49 14.98
CA LYS A 544 5.18 -36.80 16.41
C LYS A 544 6.54 -37.05 17.04
N ALA A 545 6.68 -36.72 18.32
CA ALA A 545 7.85 -37.09 19.07
C ALA A 545 7.90 -38.61 19.24
N VAL A 546 9.08 -39.22 19.04
CA VAL A 546 9.30 -40.67 19.27
C VAL A 546 9.05 -40.96 20.76
N ASN A 547 9.60 -40.12 21.65
CA ASN A 547 9.28 -40.20 23.07
C ASN A 547 8.07 -39.33 23.40
N THR A 548 6.87 -39.90 23.36
CA THR A 548 5.59 -39.23 23.67
C THR A 548 5.42 -38.82 25.13
N TYR A 549 6.20 -39.39 26.04
CA TYR A 549 6.21 -39.09 27.47
C TYR A 549 7.40 -38.20 27.87
N GLY A 550 8.23 -37.78 26.94
CA GLY A 550 9.33 -36.86 27.19
C GLY A 550 8.81 -35.56 27.81
N MET A 551 9.43 -35.17 28.94
CA MET A 551 9.14 -33.88 29.58
C MET A 551 10.22 -32.89 29.19
N TYR A 552 9.77 -31.73 28.67
CA TYR A 552 10.60 -30.62 28.29
C TYR A 552 10.29 -29.43 29.22
N GLY A 553 11.23 -28.53 29.40
CA GLY A 553 11.01 -27.36 30.24
C GLY A 553 9.84 -26.49 29.75
N VAL A 554 9.50 -25.45 30.50
CA VAL A 554 8.53 -24.43 30.10
C VAL A 554 9.15 -23.39 29.13
N ASP A 555 10.47 -23.40 28.98
CA ASP A 555 11.20 -22.51 28.09
C ASP A 555 11.14 -23.02 26.64
N PHE A 556 10.79 -22.16 25.72
CA PHE A 556 10.67 -22.44 24.27
C PHE A 556 12.01 -22.37 23.52
N ASN A 557 13.12 -22.73 24.14
CA ASN A 557 14.42 -22.32 23.63
C ASN A 557 15.11 -23.35 22.75
N ASP A 558 14.90 -24.66 22.97
CA ASP A 558 15.58 -25.68 22.18
C ASP A 558 14.69 -26.91 21.93
N TYR A 559 14.21 -27.02 20.70
CA TYR A 559 13.42 -28.16 20.22
C TYR A 559 14.25 -29.09 19.32
N THR A 560 15.56 -28.84 19.15
CA THR A 560 16.43 -29.61 18.27
C THR A 560 16.74 -30.98 18.82
N GLU A 561 16.64 -31.17 20.14
CA GLU A 561 16.86 -32.46 20.82
C GLU A 561 15.67 -33.43 20.70
N ILE A 562 14.51 -32.97 20.20
CA ILE A 562 13.34 -33.81 20.04
C ILE A 562 13.54 -34.73 18.84
N GLU A 563 13.51 -36.05 19.07
CA GLU A 563 13.50 -37.05 18.02
C GLU A 563 12.09 -37.19 17.45
N TRP A 564 11.98 -37.10 16.12
CA TRP A 564 10.72 -37.07 15.41
C TRP A 564 10.45 -38.33 14.59
N ASP A 565 9.16 -38.75 14.51
CA ASP A 565 8.62 -39.71 13.55
C ASP A 565 7.62 -39.02 12.62
N VAL A 566 7.66 -39.35 11.31
CA VAL A 566 6.80 -38.75 10.30
C VAL A 566 5.53 -39.57 10.12
N GLN A 567 4.39 -39.04 10.55
CA GLN A 567 3.10 -39.74 10.56
C GLN A 567 2.48 -39.90 9.15
N ASN A 568 2.78 -39.01 8.25
CA ASN A 568 2.31 -39.06 6.85
C ASN A 568 3.49 -38.87 5.88
N PRO A 569 4.36 -39.88 5.72
CA PRO A 569 5.64 -39.74 5.00
C PRO A 569 5.46 -39.32 3.52
N LYS A 570 4.32 -39.58 2.88
CA LYS A 570 4.01 -39.11 1.53
C LYS A 570 3.48 -37.68 1.47
N GLY A 571 3.33 -37.00 2.61
CA GLY A 571 2.74 -35.67 2.71
C GLY A 571 1.22 -35.66 2.53
N ALA A 572 0.63 -34.46 2.57
CA ALA A 572 -0.80 -34.22 2.38
C ALA A 572 -1.01 -33.12 1.34
N VAL A 573 -0.84 -33.48 0.05
CA VAL A 573 -1.01 -32.56 -1.08
C VAL A 573 -2.46 -32.35 -1.49
N ALA A 574 -3.36 -33.21 -1.02
CA ALA A 574 -4.80 -33.11 -1.29
C ALA A 574 -5.41 -31.99 -0.44
N ASN A 575 -5.37 -30.80 -0.95
CA ASN A 575 -5.82 -29.58 -0.28
C ASN A 575 -6.45 -28.62 -1.30
N ALA A 576 -7.39 -27.77 -0.88
CA ALA A 576 -8.02 -26.74 -1.70
C ALA A 576 -7.03 -25.70 -2.25
N LEU A 577 -5.83 -25.58 -1.68
CA LEU A 577 -4.74 -24.75 -2.22
C LEU A 577 -3.90 -25.44 -3.30
N THR A 578 -4.20 -26.67 -3.71
CA THR A 578 -3.50 -27.38 -4.80
C THR A 578 -4.38 -27.41 -6.04
N TYR A 579 -4.27 -26.35 -6.85
CA TYR A 579 -5.11 -26.14 -8.03
C TYR A 579 -4.40 -25.29 -9.07
N ASP A 580 -4.86 -25.40 -10.31
CA ASP A 580 -4.59 -24.46 -11.39
C ASP A 580 -5.84 -23.63 -11.66
N ALA A 581 -5.66 -22.35 -12.04
CA ALA A 581 -6.75 -21.46 -12.41
C ALA A 581 -6.35 -20.53 -13.55
N SER A 582 -7.33 -20.07 -14.29
CA SER A 582 -7.12 -19.14 -15.40
C SER A 582 -8.20 -18.06 -15.44
N GLU A 583 -7.82 -16.88 -15.91
CA GLU A 583 -8.75 -15.77 -16.23
C GLU A 583 -8.31 -15.14 -17.55
N LYS A 584 -9.18 -15.26 -18.57
CA LYS A 584 -9.00 -14.61 -19.85
C LYS A 584 -9.98 -13.46 -19.96
N THR A 585 -9.47 -12.27 -20.23
CA THR A 585 -10.27 -11.05 -20.41
C THR A 585 -10.01 -10.48 -21.79
N THR A 586 -11.06 -10.34 -22.59
CA THR A 586 -11.03 -9.61 -23.85
C THR A 586 -11.93 -8.41 -23.71
N ALA A 587 -11.44 -7.23 -24.04
CA ALA A 587 -12.21 -6.01 -23.93
C ALA A 587 -12.02 -5.10 -25.14
N GLY A 588 -13.10 -4.40 -25.50
CA GLY A 588 -13.07 -3.32 -26.47
C GLY A 588 -13.77 -2.09 -25.91
N TYR A 589 -13.37 -0.91 -26.32
CA TYR A 589 -14.03 0.32 -25.91
C TYR A 589 -14.02 1.38 -27.03
N GLY A 590 -15.03 2.25 -26.97
CA GLY A 590 -15.09 3.50 -27.71
C GLY A 590 -15.24 4.67 -26.75
N MET A 591 -14.47 5.73 -26.95
CA MET A 591 -14.45 6.91 -26.10
C MET A 591 -14.37 8.17 -26.96
N PHE A 592 -15.00 9.24 -26.50
CA PHE A 592 -14.85 10.57 -27.05
C PHE A 592 -14.44 11.57 -25.97
N LYS A 593 -13.67 12.59 -26.37
CA LYS A 593 -13.27 13.70 -25.52
C LYS A 593 -13.31 14.99 -26.30
N PHE A 594 -13.96 16.01 -25.73
CA PHE A 594 -13.97 17.36 -26.31
C PHE A 594 -14.07 18.42 -25.21
N LYS A 595 -13.69 19.64 -25.56
CA LYS A 595 -13.91 20.84 -24.74
C LYS A 595 -14.69 21.86 -25.59
N ALA A 596 -15.92 22.20 -25.13
CA ALA A 596 -16.76 23.23 -25.74
C ALA A 596 -16.92 24.35 -24.70
N ALA A 597 -16.43 25.54 -25.03
CA ALA A 597 -16.28 26.65 -24.09
C ALA A 597 -15.58 26.17 -22.81
N GLU A 598 -16.23 26.27 -21.64
CA GLU A 598 -15.69 25.92 -20.32
C GLU A 598 -15.99 24.45 -19.93
N LEU A 599 -16.80 23.72 -20.72
CA LEU A 599 -17.18 22.35 -20.45
C LEU A 599 -16.26 21.37 -21.20
N GLU A 600 -15.54 20.53 -20.45
CA GLU A 600 -14.82 19.36 -20.97
C GLU A 600 -15.66 18.11 -20.70
N VAL A 601 -15.89 17.31 -21.73
CA VAL A 601 -16.65 16.06 -21.68
C VAL A 601 -15.75 14.91 -22.12
N THR A 602 -15.70 13.85 -21.30
CA THR A 602 -15.05 12.59 -21.66
C THR A 602 -16.04 11.46 -21.36
N GLY A 603 -16.40 10.68 -22.37
CA GLY A 603 -17.39 9.62 -22.19
C GLY A 603 -17.24 8.50 -23.21
N GLY A 604 -17.93 7.41 -22.95
CA GLY A 604 -17.96 6.24 -23.84
C GLY A 604 -18.39 4.97 -23.15
N VAL A 605 -18.14 3.85 -23.80
CA VAL A 605 -18.54 2.52 -23.34
C VAL A 605 -17.39 1.55 -23.53
N ARG A 606 -17.20 0.72 -22.53
CA ARG A 606 -16.28 -0.44 -22.53
C ARG A 606 -17.10 -1.70 -22.40
N VAL A 607 -16.75 -2.73 -23.16
CA VAL A 607 -17.31 -4.07 -23.07
C VAL A 607 -16.19 -5.03 -22.68
N GLU A 608 -16.35 -5.78 -21.60
CA GLU A 608 -15.40 -6.79 -21.14
C GLU A 608 -16.05 -8.18 -21.17
N HIS A 609 -15.41 -9.10 -21.87
CA HIS A 609 -15.75 -10.53 -21.87
C HIS A 609 -14.72 -11.28 -21.03
N THR A 610 -15.19 -11.99 -20.00
CA THR A 610 -14.34 -12.71 -19.05
C THR A 610 -14.69 -14.19 -19.06
N ASN A 611 -13.64 -15.03 -19.12
CA ASN A 611 -13.72 -16.48 -18.89
C ASN A 611 -12.75 -16.79 -17.73
N GLN A 612 -13.31 -17.15 -16.57
CA GLN A 612 -12.56 -17.48 -15.35
C GLN A 612 -12.87 -18.91 -14.93
N GLY A 613 -11.85 -19.70 -14.61
CA GLY A 613 -12.03 -21.09 -14.21
C GLY A 613 -10.94 -21.61 -13.30
N TYR A 614 -11.20 -22.78 -12.70
CA TYR A 614 -10.27 -23.49 -11.84
C TYR A 614 -10.32 -25.01 -12.11
N HIS A 615 -9.22 -25.66 -11.74
CA HIS A 615 -9.07 -27.13 -11.77
C HIS A 615 -8.32 -27.57 -10.52
N MET A 616 -8.98 -28.28 -9.61
CA MET A 616 -8.35 -28.87 -8.43
C MET A 616 -7.52 -30.09 -8.83
N LEU A 617 -6.24 -30.11 -8.45
CA LEU A 617 -5.34 -31.20 -8.85
C LEU A 617 -5.56 -32.48 -8.00
N PHE A 618 -6.08 -32.32 -6.77
CA PHE A 618 -6.37 -33.43 -5.85
C PHE A 618 -7.74 -33.26 -5.19
N PRO A 619 -8.84 -33.52 -5.91
CA PRO A 619 -10.19 -33.16 -5.50
C PRO A 619 -10.86 -34.19 -4.56
N ARG A 620 -10.26 -34.58 -3.46
CA ARG A 620 -10.82 -35.57 -2.53
C ARG A 620 -12.26 -35.27 -2.14
N GLY A 621 -13.23 -36.03 -2.68
CA GLY A 621 -14.64 -35.96 -2.31
C GLY A 621 -15.37 -34.68 -2.71
N GLU A 622 -14.73 -33.76 -3.40
CA GLU A 622 -15.37 -32.53 -3.87
C GLU A 622 -16.24 -32.82 -5.10
N SER A 623 -17.48 -32.36 -5.07
CA SER A 623 -18.46 -32.59 -6.14
C SER A 623 -18.17 -31.77 -7.41
N ARG A 624 -17.44 -30.65 -7.27
CA ARG A 624 -17.08 -29.73 -8.36
C ARG A 624 -15.59 -29.48 -8.40
N PRO A 625 -14.77 -30.46 -8.83
CA PRO A 625 -13.31 -30.29 -8.88
C PRO A 625 -12.84 -29.35 -10.00
N VAL A 626 -13.69 -29.10 -10.98
CA VAL A 626 -13.49 -28.17 -12.08
C VAL A 626 -14.68 -27.23 -12.15
N GLY A 627 -14.42 -25.94 -12.33
CA GLY A 627 -15.48 -24.95 -12.50
C GLY A 627 -15.05 -23.81 -13.41
N SER A 628 -16.03 -23.21 -14.09
CA SER A 628 -15.79 -22.02 -14.91
C SER A 628 -16.98 -21.08 -14.88
N GLN A 629 -16.71 -19.78 -15.07
CA GLN A 629 -17.69 -18.73 -15.19
C GLN A 629 -17.36 -17.89 -16.43
N ILE A 630 -18.36 -17.69 -17.28
CA ILE A 630 -18.21 -16.88 -18.50
C ILE A 630 -19.29 -15.80 -18.46
N TYR A 631 -18.87 -14.55 -18.65
CA TYR A 631 -19.79 -13.41 -18.63
C TYR A 631 -19.24 -12.25 -19.44
N THR A 632 -20.17 -11.36 -19.84
CA THR A 632 -19.85 -10.13 -20.57
C THR A 632 -20.51 -8.96 -19.85
N ASP A 633 -19.72 -7.91 -19.60
CA ASP A 633 -20.15 -6.70 -18.90
C ASP A 633 -20.04 -5.47 -19.79
N VAL A 634 -21.08 -4.64 -19.77
CA VAL A 634 -21.12 -3.36 -20.46
C VAL A 634 -20.93 -2.26 -19.42
N LEU A 635 -19.87 -1.48 -19.59
CA LEU A 635 -19.35 -0.53 -18.61
C LEU A 635 -19.34 0.90 -19.22
N PRO A 636 -20.47 1.61 -19.20
CA PRO A 636 -20.54 3.01 -19.62
C PRO A 636 -19.82 3.90 -18.61
N SER A 637 -19.21 4.98 -19.09
CA SER A 637 -18.68 6.04 -18.25
C SER A 637 -18.81 7.42 -18.90
N LEU A 638 -19.06 8.43 -18.06
CA LEU A 638 -19.15 9.83 -18.44
C LEU A 638 -18.50 10.69 -17.36
N ASN A 639 -17.53 11.49 -17.74
CA ASN A 639 -16.85 12.45 -16.89
C ASN A 639 -17.03 13.85 -17.49
N LEU A 640 -17.55 14.76 -16.68
CA LEU A 640 -17.81 16.14 -16.99
C LEU A 640 -16.90 17.03 -16.14
N LYS A 641 -16.27 18.03 -16.73
CA LYS A 641 -15.51 19.05 -16.01
C LYS A 641 -15.93 20.42 -16.54
N TYR A 642 -16.52 21.22 -15.69
CA TYR A 642 -16.93 22.59 -15.99
C TYR A 642 -16.02 23.56 -15.25
N GLU A 643 -15.37 24.45 -16.00
CA GLU A 643 -14.48 25.49 -15.49
C GLU A 643 -15.35 26.71 -15.14
N VAL A 644 -15.76 26.83 -13.85
CA VAL A 644 -16.67 27.88 -13.36
C VAL A 644 -15.99 29.26 -13.41
N ALA A 645 -14.71 29.29 -13.07
CA ALA A 645 -13.84 30.46 -13.08
C ALA A 645 -12.39 30.00 -13.24
N GLU A 646 -11.47 30.94 -13.39
CA GLU A 646 -10.05 30.66 -13.41
C GLU A 646 -9.65 29.91 -12.13
N HIS A 647 -9.01 28.74 -12.27
CA HIS A 647 -8.62 27.86 -11.15
C HIS A 647 -9.77 27.22 -10.36
N GLN A 648 -11.01 27.25 -10.87
CA GLN A 648 -12.17 26.63 -10.22
C GLN A 648 -12.90 25.68 -11.18
N ASN A 649 -13.06 24.42 -10.77
CA ASN A 649 -13.77 23.42 -11.54
C ASN A 649 -14.93 22.81 -10.74
N ILE A 650 -15.99 22.44 -11.44
CA ILE A 650 -16.98 21.47 -10.96
C ILE A 650 -16.83 20.22 -11.83
N ARG A 651 -16.70 19.07 -11.19
CA ARG A 651 -16.66 17.77 -11.86
C ARG A 651 -17.88 16.94 -11.51
N GLY A 652 -18.46 16.31 -12.52
CA GLY A 652 -19.44 15.26 -12.36
C GLY A 652 -18.97 14.00 -13.04
N SER A 653 -19.17 12.83 -12.44
CA SER A 653 -18.88 11.57 -13.13
C SER A 653 -19.94 10.52 -12.84
N TYR A 654 -20.22 9.71 -13.84
CA TYR A 654 -20.94 8.44 -13.74
C TYR A 654 -20.11 7.35 -14.40
N PHE A 655 -19.97 6.22 -13.72
CA PHE A 655 -19.35 5.05 -14.34
C PHE A 655 -19.86 3.76 -13.71
N ARG A 656 -19.97 2.73 -14.55
CA ARG A 656 -20.22 1.36 -14.11
C ARG A 656 -18.90 0.62 -13.97
N SER A 657 -18.75 -0.13 -12.89
CA SER A 657 -17.57 -0.93 -12.58
C SER A 657 -17.99 -2.28 -12.03
N LEU A 658 -17.02 -3.19 -11.92
CA LEU A 658 -17.25 -4.54 -11.41
C LEU A 658 -16.16 -4.96 -10.44
N ASN A 659 -16.35 -6.09 -9.75
CA ASN A 659 -15.31 -6.78 -8.99
C ASN A 659 -15.48 -8.29 -9.18
N ARG A 660 -14.42 -8.93 -9.65
CA ARG A 660 -14.37 -10.38 -9.90
C ARG A 660 -13.96 -11.13 -8.64
N PRO A 661 -14.48 -12.36 -8.40
CA PRO A 661 -13.97 -13.24 -7.38
C PRO A 661 -12.48 -13.54 -7.56
N GLY A 662 -11.76 -13.75 -6.46
CA GLY A 662 -10.41 -14.30 -6.48
C GLY A 662 -10.40 -15.78 -6.85
N PHE A 663 -9.28 -16.29 -7.35
CA PHE A 663 -9.21 -17.71 -7.77
C PHE A 663 -9.51 -18.66 -6.61
N PHE A 664 -8.88 -18.44 -5.44
CA PHE A 664 -9.15 -19.27 -4.26
C PHE A 664 -10.61 -19.18 -3.80
N GLU A 665 -11.23 -18.01 -3.93
CA GLU A 665 -12.59 -17.79 -3.44
C GLU A 665 -13.65 -18.66 -4.16
N ILE A 666 -13.35 -19.13 -5.38
CA ILE A 666 -14.23 -20.01 -6.18
C ILE A 666 -13.83 -21.49 -6.12
N VAL A 667 -12.64 -21.84 -5.56
CA VAL A 667 -12.19 -23.21 -5.44
C VAL A 667 -12.84 -23.86 -4.22
N PRO A 668 -13.68 -24.90 -4.33
CA PRO A 668 -14.29 -25.57 -3.19
C PRO A 668 -13.23 -26.32 -2.37
N GLY A 669 -13.59 -26.63 -1.12
CA GLY A 669 -12.75 -27.40 -0.22
C GLY A 669 -12.19 -26.59 0.95
N PRO A 670 -12.02 -27.24 2.10
CA PRO A 670 -11.60 -26.60 3.33
C PRO A 670 -10.07 -26.43 3.40
N ILE A 671 -9.65 -25.31 3.98
CA ILE A 671 -8.28 -25.07 4.40
C ILE A 671 -8.25 -24.77 5.88
N VAL A 672 -7.40 -25.46 6.62
CA VAL A 672 -7.17 -25.17 8.03
C VAL A 672 -6.23 -23.96 8.15
N GLN A 673 -6.71 -22.92 8.82
CA GLN A 673 -5.95 -21.71 9.16
C GLN A 673 -5.79 -21.57 10.68
N GLU A 674 -5.17 -20.48 11.10
CA GLU A 674 -4.83 -20.25 12.50
C GLU A 674 -6.04 -20.01 13.40
N GLU A 675 -7.05 -19.32 12.90
CA GLU A 675 -8.22 -18.90 13.69
C GLU A 675 -9.50 -19.62 13.24
N TYR A 676 -9.70 -19.74 11.91
CA TYR A 676 -10.87 -20.39 11.34
C TYR A 676 -10.46 -21.27 10.15
N GLN A 677 -11.22 -22.32 9.91
CA GLN A 677 -11.15 -23.04 8.65
C GLN A 677 -11.68 -22.11 7.54
N GLU A 678 -11.03 -22.08 6.40
CA GLU A 678 -11.52 -21.34 5.22
C GLU A 678 -12.05 -22.30 4.16
N ARG A 679 -13.08 -21.86 3.41
CA ARG A 679 -13.66 -22.61 2.30
C ARG A 679 -14.06 -21.70 1.18
N GLY A 680 -13.70 -22.04 -0.06
CA GLY A 680 -14.14 -21.30 -1.26
C GLY A 680 -15.60 -21.60 -1.60
N ASN A 681 -16.17 -20.74 -2.42
CA ASN A 681 -17.56 -20.79 -2.88
C ASN A 681 -17.62 -20.77 -4.42
N PRO A 682 -17.78 -21.90 -5.09
CA PRO A 682 -17.81 -21.96 -6.56
C PRO A 682 -19.04 -21.31 -7.20
N ASP A 683 -20.06 -20.93 -6.41
CA ASP A 683 -21.24 -20.18 -6.86
C ASP A 683 -21.08 -18.67 -6.75
N LEU A 684 -19.92 -18.20 -6.31
CA LEU A 684 -19.64 -16.78 -6.10
C LEU A 684 -19.67 -16.02 -7.43
N LYS A 685 -20.51 -14.98 -7.50
CA LYS A 685 -20.68 -14.12 -8.69
C LYS A 685 -19.86 -12.85 -8.55
N ARG A 686 -19.55 -12.20 -9.69
CA ARG A 686 -18.98 -10.87 -9.70
C ARG A 686 -19.93 -9.84 -9.11
N ALA A 687 -19.41 -8.85 -8.38
CA ALA A 687 -20.15 -7.66 -7.98
C ALA A 687 -20.15 -6.63 -9.11
N ILE A 688 -21.25 -5.86 -9.25
CA ILE A 688 -21.38 -4.75 -10.21
C ILE A 688 -21.78 -3.51 -9.44
N ALA A 689 -21.20 -2.36 -9.79
CA ALA A 689 -21.52 -1.10 -9.14
C ALA A 689 -21.79 0.03 -10.14
N ASP A 690 -22.84 0.81 -9.87
CA ASP A 690 -23.08 2.12 -10.47
C ASP A 690 -22.54 3.20 -9.52
N ASN A 691 -21.68 4.08 -10.03
CA ASN A 691 -20.95 5.07 -9.26
C ASN A 691 -21.28 6.47 -9.77
N LEU A 692 -21.53 7.40 -8.84
CA LEU A 692 -21.78 8.81 -9.11
C LEU A 692 -20.87 9.66 -8.24
N ASP A 693 -20.23 10.66 -8.83
CA ASP A 693 -19.38 11.64 -8.14
C ASP A 693 -19.75 13.06 -8.55
N LEU A 694 -19.70 13.99 -7.59
CA LEU A 694 -19.72 15.42 -7.81
C LEU A 694 -18.66 16.06 -6.95
N ARG A 695 -17.78 16.88 -7.56
CA ARG A 695 -16.67 17.53 -6.84
C ARG A 695 -16.45 18.96 -7.30
N TYR A 696 -16.38 19.88 -6.34
CA TYR A 696 -15.87 21.23 -6.53
C TYR A 696 -14.38 21.27 -6.23
N GLU A 697 -13.62 22.00 -7.07
CA GLU A 697 -12.17 22.12 -7.00
C GLU A 697 -11.78 23.59 -7.10
N LEU A 698 -10.98 24.04 -6.14
CA LEU A 698 -10.38 25.38 -6.11
C LEU A 698 -8.88 25.24 -5.95
N PHE A 699 -8.13 25.82 -6.90
CA PHE A 699 -6.68 25.88 -6.90
C PHE A 699 -6.22 27.34 -6.89
N PRO A 700 -6.24 28.04 -5.74
CA PRO A 700 -5.96 29.50 -5.67
C PRO A 700 -4.59 29.85 -6.24
N ASN A 701 -3.63 28.97 -6.08
CA ASN A 701 -2.29 29.04 -6.64
C ASN A 701 -1.74 27.63 -6.95
N HIS A 702 -0.46 27.56 -7.30
CA HIS A 702 0.15 26.28 -7.70
C HIS A 702 0.40 25.27 -6.56
N SER A 703 0.25 25.67 -5.32
CA SER A 703 0.56 24.83 -4.14
C SER A 703 -0.65 24.58 -3.27
N ASP A 704 -1.64 25.49 -3.31
CA ASP A 704 -2.83 25.45 -2.48
C ASP A 704 -3.98 24.77 -3.21
N GLN A 705 -4.84 24.10 -2.47
CA GLN A 705 -6.06 23.53 -3.01
C GLN A 705 -7.16 23.41 -1.95
N LEU A 706 -8.39 23.46 -2.41
CA LEU A 706 -9.58 23.02 -1.70
C LEU A 706 -10.39 22.15 -2.64
N LEU A 707 -10.59 20.89 -2.28
CA LEU A 707 -11.45 19.95 -2.99
C LEU A 707 -12.57 19.55 -2.05
N VAL A 708 -13.82 19.67 -2.50
CA VAL A 708 -14.99 19.21 -1.77
C VAL A 708 -15.83 18.36 -2.70
N GLY A 709 -16.07 17.11 -2.33
CA GLY A 709 -16.76 16.16 -3.18
C GLY A 709 -17.73 15.29 -2.43
N VAL A 710 -18.78 14.86 -3.11
CA VAL A 710 -19.73 13.85 -2.65
C VAL A 710 -19.73 12.70 -3.63
N PHE A 711 -19.95 11.50 -3.12
CA PHE A 711 -20.03 10.29 -3.93
C PHE A 711 -21.17 9.39 -3.48
N TYR A 712 -21.69 8.61 -4.44
CA TYR A 712 -22.69 7.58 -4.21
C TYR A 712 -22.39 6.34 -5.04
N LYS A 713 -22.50 5.16 -4.44
CA LYS A 713 -22.30 3.86 -5.09
C LYS A 713 -23.45 2.93 -4.74
N ARG A 714 -24.02 2.29 -5.76
CA ARG A 714 -24.97 1.19 -5.61
C ARG A 714 -24.29 -0.08 -6.11
N ILE A 715 -24.14 -1.07 -5.22
CA ILE A 715 -23.39 -2.29 -5.49
C ILE A 715 -24.36 -3.47 -5.49
N GLN A 716 -24.43 -4.18 -6.59
CA GLN A 716 -25.21 -5.41 -6.74
C GLN A 716 -24.28 -6.60 -6.47
N ASP A 717 -24.79 -7.59 -5.75
CA ASP A 717 -24.06 -8.80 -5.38
C ASP A 717 -22.68 -8.52 -4.74
N PRO A 718 -22.57 -7.60 -3.75
CA PRO A 718 -21.32 -7.34 -3.09
C PRO A 718 -20.75 -8.64 -2.51
N ILE A 719 -19.41 -8.79 -2.64
CA ILE A 719 -18.70 -9.96 -2.13
C ILE A 719 -18.15 -9.62 -0.76
N GLU A 720 -18.54 -10.38 0.25
CA GLU A 720 -17.98 -10.29 1.59
C GLU A 720 -17.65 -11.67 2.15
N ASN A 721 -16.62 -11.71 3.00
CA ASN A 721 -16.26 -12.90 3.73
C ASN A 721 -17.00 -12.94 5.07
N THR A 722 -17.61 -14.08 5.38
CA THR A 722 -18.34 -14.30 6.63
C THR A 722 -17.94 -15.60 7.27
N ILE A 723 -18.04 -15.66 8.60
CA ILE A 723 -17.94 -16.91 9.34
C ILE A 723 -19.28 -17.63 9.19
N LYS A 724 -19.25 -18.89 8.73
CA LYS A 724 -20.41 -19.77 8.54
C LYS A 724 -20.27 -21.03 9.37
N ALA A 725 -21.39 -21.61 9.80
CA ALA A 725 -21.41 -22.95 10.38
C ALA A 725 -21.48 -24.01 9.28
N ASP A 726 -20.85 -25.16 9.50
CA ASP A 726 -21.03 -26.32 8.65
C ASP A 726 -22.47 -26.86 8.82
N ALA A 727 -23.12 -27.17 7.68
CA ALA A 727 -24.53 -27.61 7.71
C ALA A 727 -24.73 -28.96 8.44
N THR A 728 -23.71 -29.82 8.41
CA THR A 728 -23.75 -31.15 9.04
C THR A 728 -23.21 -31.18 10.45
N ARG A 729 -22.34 -30.22 10.77
CA ARG A 729 -21.68 -30.07 12.07
C ARG A 729 -21.69 -28.59 12.49
N PRO A 730 -22.80 -28.10 13.05
CA PRO A 730 -22.98 -26.68 13.36
C PRO A 730 -21.95 -26.07 14.32
N GLN A 731 -21.23 -26.91 15.07
CA GLN A 731 -20.11 -26.49 15.93
C GLN A 731 -18.84 -26.16 15.13
N ASP A 732 -18.71 -26.72 13.91
CA ASP A 732 -17.59 -26.46 13.03
C ASP A 732 -17.90 -25.21 12.20
N VAL A 733 -17.13 -24.16 12.42
CA VAL A 733 -17.27 -22.90 11.70
C VAL A 733 -16.18 -22.75 10.67
N TYR A 734 -16.51 -22.13 9.54
CA TYR A 734 -15.56 -21.82 8.47
C TYR A 734 -15.79 -20.42 7.92
N TYR A 735 -14.73 -19.82 7.41
CA TYR A 735 -14.73 -18.52 6.79
C TYR A 735 -14.88 -18.68 5.27
N SER A 736 -15.86 -17.99 4.66
CA SER A 736 -16.15 -18.13 3.22
C SER A 736 -16.71 -16.85 2.63
N ALA A 737 -16.36 -16.62 1.36
CA ALA A 737 -16.93 -15.53 0.58
C ALA A 737 -18.38 -15.85 0.16
N GLY A 738 -19.22 -14.80 0.11
CA GLY A 738 -20.61 -14.87 -0.38
C GLY A 738 -21.03 -13.58 -1.05
N ASN A 739 -22.09 -13.64 -1.88
CA ASN A 739 -22.77 -12.48 -2.44
C ASN A 739 -23.96 -12.11 -1.55
N PHE A 740 -24.16 -10.83 -1.26
CA PHE A 740 -25.16 -10.37 -0.32
C PHE A 740 -26.03 -9.25 -0.92
N GLY A 741 -27.02 -9.58 -1.73
CA GLY A 741 -28.07 -8.68 -2.20
C GLY A 741 -27.57 -7.37 -2.85
N THR A 742 -27.97 -6.24 -2.29
CA THR A 742 -27.55 -4.91 -2.78
C THR A 742 -27.02 -4.07 -1.62
N ALA A 743 -25.86 -3.47 -1.82
CA ALA A 743 -25.29 -2.51 -0.87
C ALA A 743 -25.32 -1.09 -1.42
N ARG A 744 -25.32 -0.11 -0.52
CA ARG A 744 -25.18 1.31 -0.82
C ARG A 744 -24.00 1.86 -0.06
N ASN A 745 -23.27 2.80 -0.68
CA ASN A 745 -22.15 3.49 -0.07
C ASN A 745 -22.11 4.94 -0.57
N TYR A 746 -22.14 5.92 0.33
CA TYR A 746 -22.09 7.34 -0.01
C TYR A 746 -21.31 8.14 1.03
N GLY A 747 -20.85 9.31 0.64
CA GLY A 747 -20.06 10.12 1.55
C GLY A 747 -19.68 11.48 1.03
N LEU A 748 -18.96 12.21 1.90
CA LEU A 748 -18.40 13.53 1.67
C LEU A 748 -16.89 13.47 1.85
N GLU A 749 -16.16 14.08 0.93
CA GLU A 749 -14.70 14.23 0.99
C GLU A 749 -14.32 15.71 0.97
N ILE A 750 -13.41 16.11 1.87
CA ILE A 750 -12.79 17.43 1.90
C ILE A 750 -11.28 17.23 1.88
N ASP A 751 -10.58 17.97 1.03
CA ASP A 751 -9.12 17.99 0.94
C ASP A 751 -8.65 19.43 0.86
N TYR A 752 -7.87 19.85 1.83
CA TYR A 752 -7.39 21.23 1.95
C TYR A 752 -5.89 21.28 2.14
N ILE A 753 -5.24 22.05 1.28
CA ILE A 753 -3.79 22.32 1.34
C ILE A 753 -3.60 23.83 1.28
N LYS A 754 -2.90 24.38 2.26
CA LYS A 754 -2.56 25.81 2.32
C LYS A 754 -1.14 26.00 2.85
N PHE A 755 -0.38 26.86 2.18
CA PHE A 755 0.94 27.27 2.61
C PHE A 755 0.94 28.74 3.05
N PHE A 756 1.50 29.00 4.23
CA PHE A 756 1.71 30.31 4.82
C PHE A 756 3.21 30.54 4.97
N SER A 757 3.85 31.11 3.94
CA SER A 757 5.31 31.31 3.90
C SER A 757 6.07 29.99 4.16
N LYS A 758 6.58 29.75 5.37
CA LYS A 758 7.35 28.56 5.74
C LYS A 758 6.51 27.44 6.36
N ILE A 759 5.25 27.70 6.68
CA ILE A 759 4.35 26.74 7.31
C ILE A 759 3.31 26.28 6.29
N GLY A 760 3.10 24.99 6.19
CA GLY A 760 2.05 24.39 5.37
C GLY A 760 1.11 23.55 6.23
N ILE A 761 -0.17 23.58 5.89
CA ILE A 761 -1.19 22.70 6.46
C ILE A 761 -1.75 21.86 5.32
N LYS A 762 -1.68 20.53 5.46
CA LYS A 762 -2.41 19.58 4.60
C LYS A 762 -3.40 18.85 5.50
N THR A 763 -4.66 18.93 5.19
CA THR A 763 -5.69 18.19 5.93
C THR A 763 -6.71 17.64 4.97
N ASN A 764 -7.19 16.44 5.26
CA ASN A 764 -8.35 15.89 4.59
C ASN A 764 -9.25 15.19 5.59
N TYR A 765 -10.51 15.15 5.25
CA TYR A 765 -11.53 14.48 6.02
C TYR A 765 -12.52 13.79 5.07
N THR A 766 -12.93 12.59 5.41
CA THR A 766 -13.94 11.85 4.68
C THR A 766 -14.96 11.26 5.64
N TYR A 767 -16.20 11.56 5.38
CA TYR A 767 -17.35 10.87 5.97
C TYR A 767 -17.88 9.86 4.97
N THR A 768 -18.07 8.62 5.41
CA THR A 768 -18.61 7.53 4.59
C THR A 768 -19.72 6.82 5.36
N ASN A 769 -20.86 6.64 4.74
CA ASN A 769 -21.94 5.81 5.24
C ASN A 769 -22.24 4.71 4.22
N SER A 770 -22.33 3.48 4.70
CA SER A 770 -22.72 2.34 3.87
C SER A 770 -23.74 1.48 4.57
N SER A 771 -24.52 0.75 3.78
CA SER A 771 -25.50 -0.20 4.30
C SER A 771 -25.58 -1.44 3.41
N ILE A 772 -25.58 -2.58 4.07
CA ILE A 772 -25.86 -3.89 3.49
C ILE A 772 -26.78 -4.65 4.42
N THR A 773 -27.78 -5.32 3.86
CA THR A 773 -28.72 -6.14 4.61
C THR A 773 -28.46 -7.59 4.31
N THR A 774 -28.21 -8.40 5.35
CA THR A 774 -27.87 -9.82 5.24
C THR A 774 -28.65 -10.63 6.24
N ASP A 775 -28.91 -11.90 5.93
CA ASP A 775 -29.47 -12.84 6.88
C ASP A 775 -28.36 -13.35 7.79
N LYS A 776 -28.63 -13.38 9.07
CA LYS A 776 -27.74 -13.88 10.11
C LYS A 776 -28.46 -14.85 11.04
N SER A 777 -27.70 -15.71 11.69
CA SER A 777 -28.22 -16.61 12.70
C SER A 777 -28.42 -15.90 14.05
N SER A 778 -29.55 -16.12 14.67
CA SER A 778 -29.79 -15.75 16.08
C SER A 778 -30.01 -17.02 16.90
N ARG A 779 -29.25 -17.17 17.98
CA ARG A 779 -29.37 -18.30 18.95
C ARG A 779 -30.14 -17.81 20.17
N ILE A 780 -31.31 -18.31 20.31
CA ILE A 780 -32.23 -17.94 21.40
C ILE A 780 -32.75 -19.19 22.14
N ARG A 781 -33.11 -19.05 23.39
CA ARG A 781 -33.84 -20.13 24.12
C ARG A 781 -35.32 -19.98 23.87
N ASP A 782 -35.97 -21.10 23.57
CA ASP A 782 -37.44 -21.15 23.51
C ASP A 782 -38.07 -21.17 24.91
N GLU A 783 -39.40 -21.19 24.94
CA GLU A 783 -40.15 -21.22 26.19
C GLU A 783 -39.85 -22.43 27.08
N LYS A 784 -39.32 -23.50 26.51
CA LYS A 784 -38.90 -24.72 27.22
C LYS A 784 -37.44 -24.66 27.69
N GLY A 785 -36.72 -23.60 27.35
CA GLY A 785 -35.30 -23.41 27.64
C GLY A 785 -34.37 -24.08 26.64
N ASP A 786 -34.89 -24.68 25.54
CA ASP A 786 -34.08 -25.30 24.50
C ASP A 786 -33.47 -24.27 23.60
N LEU A 787 -32.17 -24.46 23.27
CA LEU A 787 -31.43 -23.56 22.38
C LEU A 787 -31.86 -23.78 20.92
N ARG A 788 -32.39 -22.73 20.28
CA ARG A 788 -32.78 -22.73 18.86
C ARG A 788 -31.99 -21.71 18.06
N THR A 789 -31.73 -22.04 16.80
CA THR A 789 -31.12 -21.11 15.84
C THR A 789 -32.18 -20.69 14.82
N ILE A 790 -32.47 -19.39 14.75
CA ILE A 790 -33.37 -18.79 13.76
C ILE A 790 -32.59 -17.84 12.86
N LEU A 791 -33.10 -17.60 11.64
CA LEU A 791 -32.57 -16.59 10.75
C LEU A 791 -33.25 -15.24 11.00
N VAL A 792 -32.45 -14.20 11.10
CA VAL A 792 -32.88 -12.82 11.28
C VAL A 792 -32.16 -11.92 10.30
N THR A 793 -32.82 -10.92 9.81
CA THR A 793 -32.24 -9.93 8.88
C THR A 793 -31.53 -8.83 9.66
N GLN A 794 -30.28 -8.56 9.34
CA GLN A 794 -29.49 -7.48 9.93
C GLN A 794 -28.99 -6.51 8.87
N THR A 795 -29.18 -5.21 9.12
CA THR A 795 -28.57 -4.13 8.32
C THR A 795 -27.35 -3.59 9.07
N ARG A 796 -26.22 -3.51 8.39
CA ARG A 796 -24.95 -3.07 8.95
C ARG A 796 -24.10 -2.32 7.92
N PRO A 797 -23.03 -1.62 8.34
CA PRO A 797 -22.02 -1.10 7.43
C PRO A 797 -21.32 -2.22 6.62
N LEU A 798 -20.76 -1.87 5.49
CA LEU A 798 -19.87 -2.76 4.73
C LEU A 798 -18.62 -3.12 5.54
N TYR A 799 -18.10 -4.32 5.33
CA TYR A 799 -16.84 -4.77 5.88
C TYR A 799 -15.70 -3.80 5.56
N GLY A 800 -14.85 -3.51 6.56
CA GLY A 800 -13.68 -2.62 6.41
C GLY A 800 -13.99 -1.13 6.37
N GLN A 801 -15.26 -0.72 6.32
CA GLN A 801 -15.66 0.68 6.24
C GLN A 801 -15.60 1.37 7.60
N SER A 802 -14.85 2.48 7.68
CA SER A 802 -14.88 3.45 8.78
C SER A 802 -15.77 4.63 8.37
N ALA A 803 -16.67 5.05 9.27
CA ALA A 803 -17.54 6.19 9.00
C ALA A 803 -16.75 7.52 8.89
N HIS A 804 -15.67 7.65 9.66
CA HIS A 804 -14.85 8.85 9.71
C HIS A 804 -13.38 8.49 9.52
N ILE A 805 -12.74 9.10 8.55
CA ILE A 805 -11.30 9.06 8.37
C ILE A 805 -10.78 10.49 8.15
N GLY A 806 -9.59 10.78 8.63
CA GLY A 806 -8.99 12.10 8.46
C GLY A 806 -7.49 12.09 8.60
N ASN A 807 -6.84 13.04 7.94
CA ASN A 807 -5.41 13.26 8.04
C ASN A 807 -5.16 14.75 8.32
N LEU A 808 -4.16 15.00 9.14
CA LEU A 808 -3.64 16.34 9.39
C LEU A 808 -2.12 16.28 9.32
N SER A 809 -1.51 17.09 8.46
CA SER A 809 -0.06 17.24 8.38
C SER A 809 0.30 18.72 8.53
N LEU A 810 1.15 19.00 9.50
CA LEU A 810 1.79 20.28 9.69
C LEU A 810 3.19 20.22 9.06
N LEU A 811 3.45 21.12 8.15
CA LEU A 811 4.69 21.19 7.38
C LEU A 811 5.44 22.45 7.77
N TYR A 812 6.76 22.34 7.96
CA TYR A 812 7.65 23.46 8.05
C TYR A 812 8.71 23.34 6.97
N LYS A 813 8.84 24.37 6.13
CA LYS A 813 9.82 24.40 5.04
C LYS A 813 10.57 25.72 5.04
N ASP A 814 11.86 25.67 5.26
CA ASP A 814 12.75 26.83 5.18
C ASP A 814 13.87 26.52 4.17
N SER A 815 13.64 26.86 2.91
CA SER A 815 14.59 26.60 1.83
C SER A 815 15.92 27.36 2.03
N ASN A 816 15.89 28.53 2.67
CA ASN A 816 17.08 29.33 2.94
C ASN A 816 17.97 28.71 4.02
N LYS A 817 17.35 28.21 5.08
CA LYS A 817 18.06 27.50 6.14
C LYS A 817 18.19 26.00 5.88
N GLY A 818 17.53 25.48 4.85
CA GLY A 818 17.57 24.07 4.46
C GLY A 818 16.88 23.14 5.46
N TRP A 819 15.79 23.57 6.10
CA TRP A 819 14.96 22.76 6.97
C TRP A 819 13.67 22.34 6.30
N ASP A 820 13.36 21.07 6.36
CA ASP A 820 12.07 20.50 6.02
C ASP A 820 11.61 19.62 7.21
N ALA A 821 10.38 19.84 7.70
CA ALA A 821 9.80 19.03 8.77
C ALA A 821 8.32 18.76 8.50
N GLN A 822 7.84 17.62 8.93
CA GLN A 822 6.44 17.22 8.84
C GLN A 822 6.03 16.48 10.10
N LEU A 823 5.00 16.96 10.79
CA LEU A 823 4.26 16.22 11.80
C LEU A 823 2.93 15.82 11.18
N ALA A 824 2.65 14.52 11.11
CA ALA A 824 1.48 13.96 10.44
C ALA A 824 0.67 13.09 11.41
N ALA A 825 -0.64 13.33 11.48
CA ALA A 825 -1.59 12.52 12.21
C ALA A 825 -2.61 11.91 11.24
N ALA A 826 -2.90 10.62 11.36
CA ALA A 826 -3.92 9.92 10.59
C ALA A 826 -4.92 9.28 11.56
N TYR A 827 -6.19 9.65 11.43
CA TYR A 827 -7.31 9.08 12.17
C TYR A 827 -8.08 8.10 11.30
N THR A 828 -8.33 6.91 11.82
CA THR A 828 -9.25 5.92 11.24
C THR A 828 -10.28 5.57 12.28
N GLY A 829 -11.56 5.82 12.00
CA GLY A 829 -12.67 5.50 12.88
C GLY A 829 -12.93 3.99 13.02
N PRO A 830 -13.81 3.58 13.94
CA PRO A 830 -14.17 2.17 14.10
C PRO A 830 -14.71 1.55 12.82
N ARG A 831 -14.43 0.26 12.61
CA ARG A 831 -14.89 -0.49 11.44
C ARG A 831 -15.07 -1.98 11.74
N ILE A 832 -15.91 -2.65 10.97
CA ILE A 832 -16.04 -4.11 11.03
C ILE A 832 -14.74 -4.73 10.48
N ASN A 833 -14.05 -5.49 11.31
CA ASN A 833 -12.84 -6.24 10.97
C ASN A 833 -13.17 -7.66 10.50
N THR A 834 -14.21 -8.27 11.04
CA THR A 834 -14.66 -9.63 10.66
C THR A 834 -16.16 -9.72 10.79
N VAL A 835 -16.84 -10.19 9.74
CA VAL A 835 -18.29 -10.38 9.75
C VAL A 835 -18.61 -11.74 10.35
N SER A 836 -19.40 -11.75 11.42
CA SER A 836 -19.90 -12.97 12.06
C SER A 836 -21.15 -13.49 11.36
N GLN A 837 -21.38 -14.81 11.40
CA GLN A 837 -22.67 -15.39 11.03
C GLN A 837 -23.78 -15.06 12.02
N PHE A 838 -23.45 -14.71 13.27
CA PHE A 838 -24.41 -14.41 14.33
C PHE A 838 -24.74 -12.91 14.35
N VAL A 839 -26.02 -12.60 14.60
CA VAL A 839 -26.49 -11.23 14.75
C VAL A 839 -25.77 -10.54 15.91
N ASP A 840 -25.40 -9.26 15.74
CA ASP A 840 -24.73 -8.40 16.72
C ASP A 840 -23.39 -8.94 17.30
N ASN A 841 -22.77 -9.90 16.58
CA ASN A 841 -21.49 -10.50 16.97
C ASN A 841 -20.37 -10.26 15.97
N ASP A 842 -20.49 -9.21 15.14
CA ASP A 842 -19.39 -8.79 14.25
C ASP A 842 -18.20 -8.30 15.08
N LEU A 843 -16.99 -8.66 14.65
CA LEU A 843 -15.76 -8.19 15.26
C LEU A 843 -15.43 -6.80 14.74
N TRP A 844 -15.31 -5.84 15.62
CA TRP A 844 -15.00 -4.45 15.30
C TRP A 844 -13.58 -4.09 15.69
N GLN A 845 -12.88 -3.39 14.83
CA GLN A 845 -11.63 -2.71 15.17
C GLN A 845 -11.97 -1.35 15.79
N LYS A 846 -11.39 -1.00 16.93
CA LYS A 846 -11.51 0.35 17.55
C LYS A 846 -10.89 1.40 16.64
N GLY A 847 -11.42 2.61 16.69
CA GLY A 847 -10.81 3.78 16.04
C GLY A 847 -9.46 4.11 16.67
N PHE A 848 -8.52 4.58 15.86
CA PHE A 848 -7.16 4.91 16.32
C PHE A 848 -6.60 6.14 15.62
N VAL A 849 -5.66 6.79 16.27
CA VAL A 849 -4.84 7.86 15.71
C VAL A 849 -3.41 7.37 15.62
N GLN A 850 -2.81 7.49 14.45
CA GLN A 850 -1.37 7.33 14.27
C GLN A 850 -0.72 8.69 14.07
N MET A 851 0.36 8.96 14.79
CA MET A 851 1.13 10.20 14.66
C MET A 851 2.58 9.87 14.29
N ASP A 852 3.09 10.55 13.28
CA ASP A 852 4.43 10.32 12.72
C ASP A 852 5.14 11.67 12.53
N LEU A 853 6.48 11.67 12.67
CA LEU A 853 7.34 12.84 12.52
C LEU A 853 8.45 12.57 11.52
N SER A 854 8.73 13.54 10.68
CA SER A 854 9.91 13.56 9.80
C SER A 854 10.57 14.93 9.86
N ILE A 855 11.89 14.94 9.95
CA ILE A 855 12.71 16.18 9.96
C ILE A 855 13.90 15.94 9.04
N GLU A 856 14.14 16.88 8.13
CA GLU A 856 15.31 16.86 7.24
C GLU A 856 16.05 18.19 7.32
N LYS A 857 17.36 18.13 7.40
CA LYS A 857 18.27 19.28 7.38
C LYS A 857 19.25 19.14 6.23
N ARG A 858 19.19 20.07 5.27
CA ARG A 858 20.22 20.23 4.25
C ARG A 858 21.46 20.85 4.86
N ILE A 859 22.61 20.17 4.75
CA ILE A 859 23.88 20.64 5.29
C ILE A 859 24.68 21.39 4.22
N ARG A 860 24.70 20.86 2.99
CA ARG A 860 25.33 21.43 1.80
C ARG A 860 24.42 21.26 0.60
N ASN A 861 24.79 21.79 -0.54
CA ASN A 861 23.96 21.78 -1.75
C ASN A 861 23.42 20.37 -2.12
N HIS A 862 24.19 19.31 -1.83
CA HIS A 862 23.89 17.93 -2.21
C HIS A 862 23.64 16.98 -1.05
N PHE A 863 23.92 17.39 0.18
CA PHE A 863 23.79 16.52 1.37
C PHE A 863 22.73 16.99 2.32
N SER A 864 21.93 16.07 2.80
CA SER A 864 21.01 16.29 3.93
C SER A 864 21.09 15.14 4.94
N ILE A 865 20.79 15.46 6.20
CA ILE A 865 20.53 14.49 7.27
C ILE A 865 19.05 14.52 7.57
N TYR A 866 18.45 13.35 7.74
CA TYR A 866 17.05 13.26 8.10
C TYR A 866 16.81 12.30 9.25
N ALA A 867 15.77 12.56 10.03
CA ALA A 867 15.26 11.68 11.08
C ALA A 867 13.76 11.45 10.87
N LYS A 868 13.31 10.23 11.11
CA LYS A 868 11.90 9.84 11.04
C LYS A 868 11.51 9.07 12.28
N ALA A 869 10.32 9.35 12.82
CA ALA A 869 9.74 8.61 13.95
C ALA A 869 8.29 8.27 13.64
N GLY A 870 7.95 6.99 13.75
CA GLY A 870 6.61 6.46 13.47
C GLY A 870 5.89 6.03 14.74
N ASN A 871 4.55 6.12 14.73
CA ASN A 871 3.65 5.71 15.80
C ASN A 871 3.98 6.38 17.16
N LEU A 872 4.18 7.69 17.16
CA LEU A 872 4.58 8.44 18.38
C LEU A 872 3.62 8.26 19.54
N LEU A 873 2.32 8.05 19.30
CA LEU A 873 1.29 7.88 20.32
C LEU A 873 1.25 6.48 20.91
N ASN A 874 2.02 5.53 20.36
CA ASN A 874 2.00 4.11 20.77
C ASN A 874 0.58 3.52 20.81
N THR A 875 -0.22 3.81 19.79
CA THR A 875 -1.61 3.38 19.73
C THR A 875 -1.69 1.88 19.42
N PRO A 876 -2.33 1.06 20.27
CA PRO A 876 -2.54 -0.36 19.98
C PRO A 876 -3.62 -0.58 18.91
N THR A 877 -3.62 -1.77 18.31
CA THR A 877 -4.76 -2.26 17.54
C THR A 877 -5.66 -3.09 18.44
N GLU A 878 -6.94 -2.72 18.58
CA GLU A 878 -7.93 -3.44 19.40
C GLU A 878 -9.09 -3.92 18.53
N ILE A 879 -9.47 -5.20 18.71
CA ILE A 879 -10.63 -5.83 18.06
C ILE A 879 -11.56 -6.36 19.16
N PHE A 880 -12.85 -6.07 19.04
CA PHE A 880 -13.86 -6.38 20.05
C PHE A 880 -15.21 -6.71 19.41
N ILE A 881 -16.09 -7.40 20.15
CA ILE A 881 -17.50 -7.54 19.81
C ILE A 881 -18.22 -6.36 20.43
N LYS A 882 -18.95 -5.59 19.62
CA LYS A 882 -19.67 -4.38 20.02
C LYS A 882 -21.07 -4.74 20.56
N GLY A 883 -21.50 -4.07 21.63
CA GLY A 883 -22.85 -4.23 22.18
C GLY A 883 -23.05 -5.47 23.05
N THR A 884 -22.00 -6.25 23.27
CA THR A 884 -22.07 -7.53 24.01
C THR A 884 -21.05 -7.53 25.14
N ASN A 885 -21.51 -7.71 26.38
CA ASN A 885 -20.63 -7.88 27.52
C ASN A 885 -19.92 -9.24 27.47
N SER A 886 -18.71 -9.32 28.01
CA SER A 886 -18.08 -10.62 28.27
C SER A 886 -18.70 -11.28 29.50
N LYS A 887 -18.96 -12.58 29.40
CA LYS A 887 -19.31 -13.38 30.59
C LYS A 887 -18.17 -13.45 31.61
N ASN A 888 -16.93 -13.32 31.12
CA ASN A 888 -15.69 -13.47 31.88
C ASN A 888 -15.08 -12.08 32.15
N ALA A 889 -15.84 -11.21 32.85
CA ALA A 889 -15.43 -9.83 33.12
C ALA A 889 -14.19 -9.70 34.04
N ASP A 890 -13.82 -10.75 34.74
CA ASP A 890 -12.63 -10.90 35.59
C ASP A 890 -11.34 -11.09 34.79
N LEU A 891 -11.45 -11.46 33.51
CA LEU A 891 -10.27 -11.61 32.65
C LEU A 891 -9.66 -10.26 32.26
N PRO A 892 -8.34 -10.19 32.07
CA PRO A 892 -7.68 -8.96 31.67
C PRO A 892 -8.31 -8.32 30.42
N GLY A 893 -8.69 -7.04 30.52
CA GLY A 893 -9.26 -6.29 29.38
C GLY A 893 -10.73 -6.60 29.06
N GLN A 894 -11.45 -7.41 29.87
CA GLN A 894 -12.85 -7.78 29.64
C GLN A 894 -13.87 -6.96 30.49
N GLY A 895 -13.43 -6.00 31.27
CA GLY A 895 -14.27 -5.22 32.19
C GLY A 895 -15.02 -4.03 31.55
N GLU A 896 -14.86 -3.74 30.25
CA GLU A 896 -15.56 -2.64 29.59
C GLU A 896 -17.03 -3.02 29.33
N ALA A 897 -17.95 -2.11 29.68
CA ALA A 897 -19.37 -2.29 29.44
C ALA A 897 -19.71 -2.26 27.95
N ASN A 898 -20.59 -3.18 27.53
CA ASN A 898 -21.02 -3.31 26.12
C ASN A 898 -19.90 -3.62 25.11
N GLU A 899 -18.78 -4.17 25.58
CA GLU A 899 -17.67 -4.61 24.72
C GLU A 899 -17.10 -5.93 25.24
N THR A 900 -16.77 -6.82 24.31
CA THR A 900 -15.97 -8.02 24.57
C THR A 900 -14.70 -7.94 23.78
N LEU A 901 -13.56 -7.80 24.45
CA LEU A 901 -12.26 -7.74 23.78
C LEU A 901 -11.92 -9.10 23.16
N ILE A 902 -11.54 -9.09 21.87
CA ILE A 902 -11.12 -10.28 21.11
C ILE A 902 -9.63 -10.28 20.85
N ARG A 903 -9.05 -9.12 20.51
CA ARG A 903 -7.61 -9.02 20.23
C ARG A 903 -7.07 -7.65 20.57
N LYS A 904 -5.84 -7.62 21.10
CA LYS A 904 -5.09 -6.41 21.37
C LYS A 904 -3.63 -6.59 21.00
N ASP A 905 -3.15 -5.78 20.04
CA ASP A 905 -1.77 -5.84 19.53
C ASP A 905 -1.00 -4.57 19.88
N TYR A 906 0.23 -4.72 20.38
CA TYR A 906 1.17 -3.63 20.66
C TYR A 906 2.44 -3.80 19.83
N TYR A 907 2.87 -2.73 19.12
CA TYR A 907 4.06 -2.72 18.26
C TYR A 907 4.98 -1.53 18.48
N LYS A 908 4.59 -0.54 19.31
CA LYS A 908 5.35 0.63 19.74
C LYS A 908 5.89 1.50 18.60
N GLN A 909 6.80 2.41 18.96
CA GLN A 909 7.40 3.40 18.05
C GLN A 909 8.52 2.80 17.20
N THR A 910 8.83 3.49 16.10
CA THR A 910 10.00 3.19 15.26
C THR A 910 10.78 4.47 14.99
N TYR A 911 12.11 4.37 14.96
CA TYR A 911 13.00 5.50 14.76
C TYR A 911 13.97 5.20 13.62
N LEU A 912 14.27 6.21 12.80
CA LEU A 912 15.20 6.11 11.67
C LEU A 912 16.02 7.39 11.57
N LEU A 913 17.32 7.28 11.37
CA LEU A 913 18.25 8.39 11.11
C LEU A 913 19.01 8.07 9.81
N GLY A 914 19.11 9.03 8.92
CA GLY A 914 19.74 8.80 7.62
C GLY A 914 20.40 10.01 7.00
N VAL A 915 21.16 9.71 5.95
CA VAL A 915 21.84 10.70 5.11
C VAL A 915 21.36 10.51 3.67
N ARG A 916 21.17 11.64 2.99
CA ARG A 916 20.76 11.67 1.59
C ARG A 916 21.72 12.52 0.79
N TYR A 917 22.07 12.04 -0.40
CA TYR A 917 22.81 12.76 -1.42
C TYR A 917 21.94 12.96 -2.66
N LYS A 918 21.94 14.18 -3.22
CA LYS A 918 21.26 14.55 -4.46
C LYS A 918 22.17 15.43 -5.31
N LEU A 919 22.37 15.04 -6.56
CA LEU A 919 23.08 15.81 -7.55
C LEU A 919 22.13 16.67 -8.37
#